data_d2e58d5e7dac2bc190893f7c89e71b1f
#
_entry.id   d2e58d5e7dac2bc190893f7c89e71b1f
#
_cell.length_a   1.000
_cell.length_b   1.000
_cell.length_c   1.000
_cell.angle_alpha   90.00
_cell.angle_beta   90.00
_cell.angle_gamma   90.00
#
_symmetry.space_group_name_H-M   'P 1'
#
loop_
_entity.id
_entity.type
_entity.pdbx_description
1 polymer ?
#
loop_
_entity_poly.entity_id
_entity_poly.type
_entity_poly.pdbx_seq_one_letter_code
_entity_poly.pdbx_strand_id
1 'polypeptide(L)'
;FDRTTFQTSRLMFWPSCPVDVTPYVREQAGEALCADKVLATYVDWTDTSAWPTAEREVADVRTAVKQQQCPTDKHGIVGAFCRTYSISEAIAEHLSAEYAETENGRYTYTHGSAAGGLVTYDDLFAFSHHGTDPASGKLCNAFDLVRLHKFGHLDTGSEVSGANSQSYKAMETFAASDAETKRTIAEETVANARYVFSQPDDTAIEQEQANAPAEEPYMTDEQDDDTSWMEQLEADNKGKYQPTSANISLILANDARLRGKFRRNCFDDKFYIFGSMPWRKVTKPEPLRDVDFAGLRHYVECVYRISNKAKIDDALSLEFERNTYHPIRDYLKGLKWDGVARIDTLLHDYLGTEQNIYTAAVMRKSLTAAVARVMRPGIKYDLVPVFVGGQGQGKSTFIRMLGRAWYSDSFVAVSGKEAYEQLQGAWVMEIAELSALRKAEVETIKHYVSKQEDAYRHAYGHVTETKPRQVVFFGTSNKKDFLRDTTGNRRFMPVDTGVCAPTKSVFSFEPTDIDQIWAEAAELWNAGETLYLSKEVELMAQGEQASHSEVDERAGIIEQYLNTKLPLNWDALSIYERRAFLSDPDSNGTVQRTHVCIAELWCECFGRDKTDMDRYKTREINEALRSIAGWEQHKSTKVFKPYGTQKYYQYSK
;
A
#
# COMPACT_ATOMS: atom_id res chain seq x y z
N PHE A 1 -25.64 49.10 -55.85
CA PHE A 1 -24.23 49.21 -56.26
C PHE A 1 -23.63 47.79 -56.39
N ASP A 2 -22.80 47.56 -57.40
CA ASP A 2 -22.07 46.30 -57.58
C ASP A 2 -20.98 46.24 -56.48
N ARG A 3 -20.93 45.12 -55.75
CA ARG A 3 -19.96 44.83 -54.73
C ARG A 3 -18.50 45.09 -55.15
N THR A 4 -18.24 44.92 -56.43
CA THR A 4 -16.91 45.08 -57.00
C THR A 4 -16.47 46.55 -57.16
N THR A 5 -17.37 47.53 -57.07
CA THR A 5 -17.04 48.97 -57.19
C THR A 5 -16.37 49.51 -55.89
N PHE A 6 -16.44 48.80 -54.80
CA PHE A 6 -15.76 49.17 -53.52
C PHE A 6 -14.29 48.71 -53.42
N GLN A 7 -13.79 48.03 -54.48
CA GLN A 7 -12.37 47.59 -54.50
C GLN A 7 -11.53 48.63 -55.22
N THR A 8 -10.69 49.35 -54.51
CA THR A 8 -9.85 50.43 -55.05
C THR A 8 -8.87 50.03 -56.16
N SER A 9 -8.55 48.72 -56.25
CA SER A 9 -7.62 48.17 -57.26
C SER A 9 -8.28 47.62 -58.50
N ARG A 10 -9.62 47.77 -58.67
CA ARG A 10 -10.32 47.14 -59.77
C ARG A 10 -10.37 48.04 -61.01
N LEU A 11 -9.90 47.49 -62.12
CA LEU A 11 -10.00 48.13 -63.42
C LEU A 11 -11.47 48.17 -63.88
N MET A 12 -11.99 49.37 -64.15
CA MET A 12 -13.25 49.55 -64.88
C MET A 12 -12.99 49.52 -66.38
N PHE A 13 -13.67 48.60 -67.04
CA PHE A 13 -13.68 48.57 -68.51
C PHE A 13 -14.74 49.53 -69.03
N TRP A 14 -14.39 50.28 -70.09
CA TRP A 14 -15.38 51.04 -70.84
C TRP A 14 -16.42 50.09 -71.43
N PRO A 15 -17.70 50.49 -71.41
CA PRO A 15 -18.72 49.67 -72.02
C PRO A 15 -18.39 49.49 -73.48
N SER A 16 -18.33 48.25 -73.97
CA SER A 16 -18.13 47.90 -75.38
C SER A 16 -19.39 47.23 -75.89
N CYS A 17 -19.73 47.55 -77.16
CA CYS A 17 -20.81 46.87 -77.82
C CYS A 17 -20.29 46.22 -79.10
N PRO A 18 -20.97 45.19 -79.65
CA PRO A 18 -20.64 44.62 -80.95
C PRO A 18 -20.64 45.69 -82.05
N VAL A 19 -19.81 45.49 -83.05
CA VAL A 19 -19.59 46.49 -84.14
C VAL A 19 -20.86 46.88 -84.89
N ASP A 20 -21.85 46.05 -84.90
CA ASP A 20 -23.14 46.14 -85.59
C ASP A 20 -24.29 46.67 -84.71
N VAL A 21 -24.00 47.07 -83.49
CA VAL A 21 -24.98 47.60 -82.53
C VAL A 21 -24.64 49.05 -82.20
N THR A 22 -25.59 49.95 -82.35
CA THR A 22 -25.45 51.37 -81.95
C THR A 22 -25.54 51.44 -80.43
N PRO A 23 -24.48 51.87 -79.74
CA PRO A 23 -24.50 51.93 -78.25
C PRO A 23 -25.54 53.00 -77.82
N TYR A 24 -26.35 52.60 -76.83
CA TYR A 24 -27.26 53.57 -76.21
C TYR A 24 -26.53 54.20 -75.05
N VAL A 25 -26.19 55.47 -75.19
CA VAL A 25 -25.56 56.26 -74.12
C VAL A 25 -26.56 57.30 -73.63
N ARG A 26 -26.80 57.37 -72.36
CA ARG A 26 -27.61 58.41 -71.74
C ARG A 26 -26.72 59.19 -70.78
N GLU A 27 -26.48 60.45 -71.12
CA GLU A 27 -25.77 61.37 -70.25
C GLU A 27 -26.80 62.13 -69.38
N GLN A 28 -26.53 62.24 -68.13
CA GLN A 28 -27.31 63.05 -67.20
C GLN A 28 -26.42 64.20 -66.74
N ALA A 29 -26.80 65.44 -67.11
CA ALA A 29 -26.11 66.62 -66.63
C ALA A 29 -26.43 66.85 -65.14
N GLY A 30 -25.41 66.88 -64.35
CA GLY A 30 -25.48 67.17 -62.93
C GLY A 30 -24.15 67.75 -62.44
N GLU A 31 -24.15 68.35 -61.27
CA GLU A 31 -22.86 68.76 -60.62
C GLU A 31 -22.00 67.55 -60.28
N ALA A 32 -20.72 67.64 -60.50
CA ALA A 32 -19.76 66.62 -60.10
C ALA A 32 -19.77 66.46 -58.58
N LEU A 33 -19.77 65.20 -58.12
CA LEU A 33 -19.74 64.90 -56.70
C LEU A 33 -18.47 65.48 -56.10
N CYS A 34 -18.62 66.40 -55.15
CA CYS A 34 -17.51 66.96 -54.41
C CYS A 34 -17.22 66.09 -53.19
N ALA A 35 -16.04 65.46 -53.13
CA ALA A 35 -15.63 64.55 -52.05
C ALA A 35 -15.70 65.22 -50.66
N ASP A 36 -15.30 66.50 -50.59
CA ASP A 36 -15.35 67.25 -49.32
C ASP A 36 -16.76 67.48 -48.80
N LYS A 37 -17.73 67.70 -49.71
CA LYS A 37 -19.15 67.83 -49.32
C LYS A 37 -19.74 66.52 -48.86
N VAL A 38 -19.29 65.39 -49.37
CA VAL A 38 -19.74 64.06 -48.91
C VAL A 38 -19.12 63.75 -47.59
N LEU A 39 -17.81 64.00 -47.43
CA LEU A 39 -17.11 63.74 -46.12
C LEU A 39 -17.70 64.67 -45.04
N ALA A 40 -18.08 65.90 -45.35
CA ALA A 40 -18.72 66.82 -44.41
C ALA A 40 -20.11 66.36 -43.90
N THR A 41 -20.74 65.38 -44.54
CA THR A 41 -22.02 64.81 -44.05
C THR A 41 -21.83 63.81 -42.86
N TYR A 42 -20.62 63.41 -42.62
CA TYR A 42 -20.31 62.57 -41.46
C TYR A 42 -19.84 63.41 -40.28
N VAL A 43 -20.25 63.09 -39.05
CA VAL A 43 -19.76 63.72 -37.79
C VAL A 43 -18.27 63.50 -37.65
N ASP A 44 -17.83 62.28 -37.90
CA ASP A 44 -16.44 61.87 -38.05
C ASP A 44 -16.35 60.89 -39.24
N TRP A 45 -15.73 61.34 -40.32
CA TRP A 45 -15.60 60.51 -41.52
C TRP A 45 -14.53 59.38 -41.31
N THR A 46 -13.71 59.43 -40.27
CA THR A 46 -12.77 58.38 -39.92
C THR A 46 -13.46 57.25 -39.18
N ASP A 47 -14.65 57.49 -38.63
CA ASP A 47 -15.48 56.42 -38.04
C ASP A 47 -16.15 55.62 -39.15
N THR A 48 -15.55 54.47 -39.47
CA THR A 48 -16.04 53.55 -40.51
C THR A 48 -17.36 52.88 -40.11
N SER A 49 -17.79 52.95 -38.85
CA SER A 49 -19.09 52.42 -38.42
C SER A 49 -20.27 53.18 -39.01
N ALA A 50 -20.09 54.47 -39.34
CA ALA A 50 -21.08 55.33 -39.96
C ALA A 50 -21.09 55.21 -41.47
N TRP A 51 -20.16 54.50 -42.11
CA TRP A 51 -20.07 54.34 -43.53
C TRP A 51 -21.17 53.40 -44.10
N PRO A 52 -21.77 53.67 -45.22
CA PRO A 52 -22.72 52.77 -45.83
C PRO A 52 -22.01 51.51 -46.29
N THR A 53 -22.36 50.38 -45.68
CA THR A 53 -21.85 49.03 -46.03
C THR A 53 -22.80 48.39 -47.03
N ALA A 54 -22.27 47.65 -48.05
CA ALA A 54 -23.10 46.89 -48.94
C ALA A 54 -23.83 45.79 -48.15
N GLU A 55 -25.15 45.76 -48.12
CA GLU A 55 -25.99 44.77 -47.46
C GLU A 55 -25.55 43.31 -47.75
N ARG A 56 -25.06 43.11 -49.00
CA ARG A 56 -24.55 41.83 -49.47
C ARG A 56 -23.26 41.39 -48.75
N GLU A 57 -22.39 42.31 -48.40
CA GLU A 57 -21.14 42.04 -47.72
C GLU A 57 -21.38 41.63 -46.23
N VAL A 58 -22.28 42.31 -45.55
CA VAL A 58 -22.76 41.96 -44.22
C VAL A 58 -23.48 40.61 -44.23
N ALA A 59 -24.29 40.34 -45.28
CA ALA A 59 -24.98 39.06 -45.44
C ALA A 59 -24.00 37.90 -45.66
N ASP A 60 -22.92 38.12 -46.44
CA ASP A 60 -21.91 37.12 -46.75
C ASP A 60 -21.11 36.74 -45.48
N VAL A 61 -20.71 37.72 -44.65
CA VAL A 61 -20.01 37.46 -43.39
C VAL A 61 -20.92 36.74 -42.39
N ARG A 62 -22.18 37.15 -42.25
CA ARG A 62 -23.17 36.46 -41.41
C ARG A 62 -23.43 35.02 -41.88
N THR A 63 -23.40 34.79 -43.17
CA THR A 63 -23.53 33.43 -43.74
C THR A 63 -22.29 32.60 -43.44
N ALA A 64 -21.09 33.18 -43.53
CA ALA A 64 -19.85 32.54 -43.17
C ALA A 64 -19.79 32.17 -41.67
N VAL A 65 -20.27 33.06 -40.78
CA VAL A 65 -20.39 32.77 -39.33
C VAL A 65 -21.31 31.56 -39.10
N LYS A 66 -22.48 31.50 -39.80
CA LYS A 66 -23.41 30.37 -39.65
C LYS A 66 -22.87 29.05 -40.20
N GLN A 67 -21.93 29.08 -41.13
CA GLN A 67 -21.32 27.89 -41.74
C GLN A 67 -20.09 27.39 -40.99
N GLN A 68 -19.47 28.20 -40.13
CA GLN A 68 -18.32 27.78 -39.35
C GLN A 68 -18.76 27.02 -38.08
N GLN A 69 -17.94 26.02 -37.72
CA GLN A 69 -18.09 25.33 -36.42
C GLN A 69 -17.93 26.36 -35.29
N CYS A 70 -18.78 26.27 -34.27
CA CYS A 70 -18.66 27.10 -33.07
C CYS A 70 -17.25 26.95 -32.48
N PRO A 71 -16.54 28.05 -32.19
CA PRO A 71 -15.19 28.00 -31.67
C PRO A 71 -15.11 27.24 -30.32
N THR A 72 -16.14 27.36 -29.50
CA THR A 72 -16.23 26.70 -28.18
C THR A 72 -16.42 25.18 -28.28
N ASP A 73 -16.97 24.68 -29.42
CA ASP A 73 -17.16 23.25 -29.66
C ASP A 73 -15.90 22.55 -30.21
N LYS A 74 -14.86 23.33 -30.51
CA LYS A 74 -13.59 22.76 -30.99
C LYS A 74 -12.88 22.00 -29.89
N HIS A 75 -12.31 20.85 -30.24
CA HIS A 75 -11.48 20.07 -29.31
C HIS A 75 -10.05 20.63 -29.21
N GLY A 76 -9.38 20.30 -28.08
CA GLY A 76 -7.98 20.66 -27.85
C GLY A 76 -7.80 22.13 -27.47
N ILE A 77 -6.55 22.62 -27.61
CA ILE A 77 -6.13 23.90 -27.06
C ILE A 77 -6.86 25.10 -27.71
N VAL A 78 -7.23 25.00 -28.99
CA VAL A 78 -7.99 26.05 -29.68
C VAL A 78 -9.36 26.24 -29.05
N GLY A 79 -10.08 25.14 -28.83
CA GLY A 79 -11.38 25.18 -28.16
C GLY A 79 -11.29 25.65 -26.73
N ALA A 80 -10.32 25.15 -25.99
CA ALA A 80 -10.07 25.56 -24.60
C ALA A 80 -9.82 27.07 -24.50
N PHE A 81 -8.96 27.63 -25.34
CA PHE A 81 -8.69 29.06 -25.39
C PHE A 81 -9.96 29.88 -25.74
N CYS A 82 -10.79 29.41 -26.69
CA CYS A 82 -12.03 30.08 -27.07
C CYS A 82 -13.17 29.93 -26.04
N ARG A 83 -13.11 28.95 -25.16
CA ARG A 83 -14.01 28.83 -23.99
C ARG A 83 -13.53 29.68 -22.82
N THR A 84 -12.22 29.88 -22.71
CA THR A 84 -11.61 30.74 -21.67
C THR A 84 -11.83 32.21 -22.02
N TYR A 85 -11.68 32.59 -23.31
CA TYR A 85 -11.75 33.97 -23.74
C TYR A 85 -12.78 34.13 -24.89
N SER A 86 -13.79 34.92 -24.66
CA SER A 86 -14.59 35.53 -25.72
C SER A 86 -13.74 36.50 -26.56
N ILE A 87 -14.25 37.05 -27.64
CA ILE A 87 -13.51 38.05 -28.44
C ILE A 87 -13.18 39.29 -27.60
N SER A 88 -14.15 39.80 -26.83
CA SER A 88 -13.95 40.97 -25.97
C SER A 88 -12.92 40.74 -24.88
N GLU A 89 -12.97 39.57 -24.19
CA GLU A 89 -11.99 39.21 -23.18
C GLU A 89 -10.59 38.98 -23.76
N ALA A 90 -10.49 38.33 -24.93
CA ALA A 90 -9.21 38.14 -25.60
C ALA A 90 -8.57 39.47 -26.03
N ILE A 91 -9.38 40.45 -26.43
CA ILE A 91 -8.91 41.81 -26.74
C ILE A 91 -8.45 42.50 -25.46
N ALA A 92 -9.25 42.47 -24.40
CA ALA A 92 -8.92 43.10 -23.12
C ALA A 92 -7.63 42.57 -22.49
N GLU A 93 -7.46 41.26 -22.49
CA GLU A 93 -6.33 40.62 -21.81
C GLU A 93 -5.06 40.59 -22.69
N HIS A 94 -5.20 40.30 -23.97
CA HIS A 94 -4.06 40.01 -24.81
C HIS A 94 -3.75 41.06 -25.87
N LEU A 95 -4.72 41.90 -26.27
CA LEU A 95 -4.63 42.85 -27.37
C LEU A 95 -5.10 44.27 -27.00
N SER A 96 -5.06 44.62 -25.72
CA SER A 96 -5.49 45.94 -25.19
C SER A 96 -4.67 47.12 -25.74
N ALA A 97 -3.43 46.86 -26.20
CA ALA A 97 -2.61 47.88 -26.88
C ALA A 97 -2.99 48.03 -28.39
N GLU A 98 -3.57 46.99 -28.97
CA GLU A 98 -3.86 46.90 -30.42
C GLU A 98 -5.25 47.42 -30.78
N TYR A 99 -6.20 47.27 -29.84
CA TYR A 99 -7.60 47.64 -30.05
C TYR A 99 -8.13 48.53 -28.95
N ALA A 100 -8.91 49.55 -29.34
CA ALA A 100 -9.69 50.38 -28.44
C ALA A 100 -11.19 50.19 -28.71
N GLU A 101 -11.98 49.97 -27.65
CA GLU A 101 -13.42 49.80 -27.76
C GLU A 101 -14.11 51.15 -28.13
N THR A 102 -15.16 51.10 -28.96
CA THR A 102 -15.98 52.24 -29.34
C THR A 102 -17.36 52.16 -28.67
N GLU A 103 -18.08 53.30 -28.61
CA GLU A 103 -19.41 53.39 -27.98
C GLU A 103 -20.45 52.41 -28.58
N ASN A 104 -20.23 51.91 -29.79
CA ASN A 104 -21.14 51.00 -30.50
C ASN A 104 -20.79 49.50 -30.36
N GLY A 105 -19.91 49.10 -29.40
CA GLY A 105 -19.48 47.70 -29.22
C GLY A 105 -18.62 47.15 -30.35
N ARG A 106 -17.97 48.06 -31.13
CA ARG A 106 -16.96 47.74 -32.14
C ARG A 106 -15.58 48.11 -31.58
N TYR A 107 -14.55 47.64 -32.25
CA TYR A 107 -13.18 47.95 -31.85
C TYR A 107 -12.44 48.69 -32.96
N THR A 108 -11.64 49.67 -32.54
CA THR A 108 -10.75 50.41 -33.42
C THR A 108 -9.35 49.84 -33.34
N TYR A 109 -8.75 49.51 -34.48
CA TYR A 109 -7.33 49.15 -34.53
C TYR A 109 -6.46 50.39 -34.31
N THR A 110 -5.72 50.46 -33.23
CA THR A 110 -5.03 51.68 -32.76
C THR A 110 -3.93 52.18 -33.72
N HIS A 111 -3.36 51.26 -34.51
CA HIS A 111 -2.35 51.60 -35.55
C HIS A 111 -2.97 51.87 -36.90
N GLY A 112 -4.28 51.97 -36.97
CA GLY A 112 -5.02 52.25 -38.20
C GLY A 112 -5.50 53.68 -38.32
N SER A 113 -6.06 54.04 -39.48
CA SER A 113 -6.54 55.38 -39.79
C SER A 113 -8.07 55.53 -39.70
N ALA A 114 -8.79 54.44 -39.37
CA ALA A 114 -10.25 54.43 -39.34
C ALA A 114 -10.77 53.86 -38.01
N ALA A 115 -11.84 54.45 -37.44
CA ALA A 115 -12.45 54.03 -36.22
C ALA A 115 -13.49 52.92 -36.44
N GLY A 116 -13.68 52.00 -35.44
CA GLY A 116 -14.72 50.98 -35.40
C GLY A 116 -14.63 49.89 -36.48
N GLY A 117 -13.45 49.63 -37.04
CA GLY A 117 -13.25 48.72 -38.16
C GLY A 117 -13.34 47.23 -37.82
N LEU A 118 -13.20 46.81 -36.58
CA LEU A 118 -13.41 45.43 -36.15
C LEU A 118 -14.83 45.25 -35.62
N VAL A 119 -15.56 44.31 -36.19
CA VAL A 119 -16.94 43.96 -35.81
C VAL A 119 -16.97 42.58 -35.17
N THR A 120 -17.64 42.47 -34.03
CA THR A 120 -17.82 41.18 -33.32
C THR A 120 -19.18 40.55 -33.67
N TYR A 121 -19.25 39.22 -33.68
CA TYR A 121 -20.46 38.42 -33.93
C TYR A 121 -20.64 37.46 -32.78
N ASP A 122 -21.69 37.64 -31.98
CA ASP A 122 -22.04 36.85 -30.81
C ASP A 122 -20.87 36.71 -29.80
N ASP A 123 -19.90 37.63 -29.83
CA ASP A 123 -18.63 37.62 -29.10
C ASP A 123 -17.78 36.34 -29.30
N LEU A 124 -18.11 35.55 -30.31
CA LEU A 124 -17.41 34.30 -30.69
C LEU A 124 -16.50 34.49 -31.89
N PHE A 125 -16.84 35.44 -32.76
CA PHE A 125 -16.07 35.75 -33.96
C PHE A 125 -15.87 37.26 -34.10
N ALA A 126 -14.76 37.62 -34.74
CA ALA A 126 -14.46 38.98 -35.12
C ALA A 126 -14.11 39.04 -36.62
N PHE A 127 -14.48 40.13 -37.26
CA PHE A 127 -14.11 40.42 -38.65
C PHE A 127 -13.63 41.87 -38.75
N SER A 128 -12.41 42.06 -39.29
CA SER A 128 -11.84 43.39 -39.46
C SER A 128 -11.99 43.86 -40.90
N HIS A 129 -12.59 45.04 -41.07
CA HIS A 129 -12.69 45.77 -42.33
C HIS A 129 -11.49 46.70 -42.55
N HIS A 130 -10.55 46.75 -41.61
CA HIS A 130 -9.43 47.69 -41.62
C HIS A 130 -8.25 47.11 -42.42
N GLY A 131 -7.86 47.77 -43.52
CA GLY A 131 -6.87 47.25 -44.48
C GLY A 131 -5.45 47.00 -43.89
N THR A 132 -5.07 47.73 -42.84
CA THR A 132 -3.74 47.57 -42.16
C THR A 132 -3.77 46.65 -40.98
N ASP A 133 -4.96 46.18 -40.55
CA ASP A 133 -5.10 45.24 -39.44
C ASP A 133 -4.60 43.85 -39.88
N PRO A 134 -3.77 43.13 -39.08
CA PRO A 134 -3.37 41.77 -39.35
C PRO A 134 -4.54 40.79 -39.56
N ALA A 135 -5.71 41.08 -38.96
CA ALA A 135 -6.95 40.32 -39.10
C ALA A 135 -7.82 40.77 -40.31
N SER A 136 -7.36 41.72 -41.13
CA SER A 136 -8.11 42.29 -42.24
C SER A 136 -8.70 41.24 -43.17
N GLY A 137 -10.02 41.33 -43.42
CA GLY A 137 -10.75 40.46 -44.34
C GLY A 137 -10.87 38.99 -43.91
N LYS A 138 -10.52 38.68 -42.67
CA LYS A 138 -10.58 37.33 -42.11
C LYS A 138 -11.63 37.25 -41.01
N LEU A 139 -12.42 36.18 -41.02
CA LEU A 139 -13.29 35.85 -39.90
C LEU A 139 -12.46 35.04 -38.86
N CYS A 140 -12.23 35.63 -37.69
CA CYS A 140 -11.36 35.12 -36.65
C CYS A 140 -12.17 34.76 -35.41
N ASN A 141 -11.85 33.64 -34.76
CA ASN A 141 -12.19 33.40 -33.36
C ASN A 141 -11.14 34.04 -32.45
N ALA A 142 -11.31 33.95 -31.12
CA ALA A 142 -10.39 34.54 -30.17
C ALA A 142 -8.94 34.04 -30.36
N PHE A 143 -8.74 32.73 -30.55
CA PHE A 143 -7.43 32.14 -30.81
C PHE A 143 -6.77 32.69 -32.09
N ASP A 144 -7.53 32.77 -33.20
CA ASP A 144 -6.99 33.27 -34.46
C ASP A 144 -6.72 34.77 -34.40
N LEU A 145 -7.55 35.55 -33.69
CA LEU A 145 -7.35 36.98 -33.53
C LEU A 145 -6.03 37.27 -32.81
N VAL A 146 -5.82 36.64 -31.64
CA VAL A 146 -4.59 36.78 -30.85
C VAL A 146 -3.39 36.26 -31.66
N ARG A 147 -3.53 35.13 -32.36
CA ARG A 147 -2.49 34.55 -33.22
C ARG A 147 -1.97 35.52 -34.25
N LEU A 148 -2.89 36.14 -35.00
CA LEU A 148 -2.54 37.05 -36.11
C LEU A 148 -1.78 38.27 -35.62
N HIS A 149 -2.15 38.82 -34.48
CA HIS A 149 -1.48 39.98 -33.90
C HIS A 149 -0.14 39.66 -33.26
N LYS A 150 -0.08 38.65 -32.39
CA LYS A 150 1.15 38.33 -31.69
C LYS A 150 2.18 37.58 -32.54
N PHE A 151 1.73 36.69 -33.41
CA PHE A 151 2.61 35.72 -34.09
C PHE A 151 2.49 35.76 -35.63
N GLY A 152 1.60 36.55 -36.22
CA GLY A 152 1.40 36.60 -37.66
C GLY A 152 2.67 36.96 -38.45
N HIS A 153 3.60 37.70 -37.85
CA HIS A 153 4.89 38.06 -38.45
C HIS A 153 5.78 36.83 -38.74
N LEU A 154 5.57 35.66 -38.03
CA LEU A 154 6.33 34.42 -38.23
C LEU A 154 5.98 33.73 -39.57
N ASP A 155 4.84 34.04 -40.16
CA ASP A 155 4.37 33.41 -41.41
C ASP A 155 4.83 34.18 -42.67
N THR A 156 5.53 35.32 -42.51
CA THR A 156 6.02 36.13 -43.61
C THR A 156 7.03 35.34 -44.45
N GLY A 157 6.71 35.15 -45.76
CA GLY A 157 7.57 34.40 -46.69
C GLY A 157 7.37 32.88 -46.68
N SER A 158 6.44 32.34 -45.92
CA SER A 158 6.13 30.92 -45.86
C SER A 158 4.96 30.56 -46.80
N GLU A 159 5.11 29.47 -47.58
CA GLU A 159 4.01 28.88 -48.37
C GLU A 159 3.05 28.04 -47.53
N VAL A 160 3.39 27.80 -46.25
CA VAL A 160 2.62 26.95 -45.35
C VAL A 160 1.53 27.76 -44.65
N SER A 161 0.30 27.36 -44.79
CA SER A 161 -0.87 28.00 -44.19
C SER A 161 -1.65 27.09 -43.24
N GLY A 162 -2.52 27.68 -42.42
CA GLY A 162 -3.39 26.95 -41.49
C GLY A 162 -2.63 26.38 -40.29
N ALA A 163 -3.05 25.20 -39.79
CA ALA A 163 -2.53 24.55 -38.58
C ALA A 163 -1.03 24.17 -38.62
N ASN A 164 -0.42 24.19 -39.79
CA ASN A 164 0.99 23.89 -39.96
C ASN A 164 1.87 25.15 -39.97
N SER A 165 1.30 26.36 -39.97
CA SER A 165 2.07 27.61 -39.97
C SER A 165 2.85 27.81 -38.68
N GLN A 166 3.90 28.63 -38.73
CA GLN A 166 4.72 28.92 -37.55
C GLN A 166 3.95 29.75 -36.54
N SER A 167 3.11 30.69 -36.98
CA SER A 167 2.24 31.47 -36.11
C SER A 167 1.28 30.59 -35.32
N TYR A 168 0.72 29.56 -35.98
CA TYR A 168 -0.24 28.66 -35.36
C TYR A 168 0.41 27.84 -34.23
N LYS A 169 1.58 27.28 -34.48
CA LYS A 169 2.36 26.53 -33.47
C LYS A 169 2.79 27.41 -32.30
N ALA A 170 3.20 28.66 -32.60
CA ALA A 170 3.54 29.62 -31.55
C ALA A 170 2.31 29.97 -30.69
N MET A 171 1.15 30.13 -31.31
CA MET A 171 -0.11 30.38 -30.59
C MET A 171 -0.57 29.16 -29.79
N GLU A 172 -0.42 27.93 -30.30
CA GLU A 172 -0.68 26.71 -29.51
C GLU A 172 0.18 26.68 -28.23
N THR A 173 1.47 26.99 -28.37
CA THR A 173 2.39 27.04 -27.22
C THR A 173 2.00 28.16 -26.24
N PHE A 174 1.63 29.33 -26.73
CA PHE A 174 1.16 30.44 -25.92
C PHE A 174 -0.09 30.06 -25.13
N ALA A 175 -1.14 29.56 -25.82
CA ALA A 175 -2.39 29.15 -25.19
C ALA A 175 -2.20 28.02 -24.17
N ALA A 176 -1.29 27.05 -24.45
CA ALA A 176 -0.95 25.97 -23.52
C ALA A 176 -0.19 26.46 -22.28
N SER A 177 0.46 27.62 -22.33
CA SER A 177 1.17 28.23 -21.20
C SER A 177 0.31 29.21 -20.41
N ASP A 178 -0.80 29.67 -20.99
CA ASP A 178 -1.72 30.63 -20.38
C ASP A 178 -2.43 30.06 -19.15
N ALA A 179 -2.41 30.80 -18.04
CA ALA A 179 -2.90 30.30 -16.75
C ALA A 179 -4.42 30.06 -16.74
N GLU A 180 -5.21 30.98 -17.28
CA GLU A 180 -6.67 30.84 -17.33
C GLU A 180 -7.10 29.72 -18.27
N THR A 181 -6.41 29.56 -19.41
CA THR A 181 -6.67 28.44 -20.34
C THR A 181 -6.36 27.08 -19.66
N LYS A 182 -5.27 26.98 -18.88
CA LYS A 182 -4.97 25.78 -18.09
C LYS A 182 -6.06 25.49 -17.06
N ARG A 183 -6.55 26.52 -16.39
CA ARG A 183 -7.64 26.39 -15.41
C ARG A 183 -8.92 25.87 -16.07
N THR A 184 -9.31 26.42 -17.23
CA THR A 184 -10.45 25.93 -17.99
C THR A 184 -10.29 24.45 -18.35
N ILE A 185 -9.11 24.03 -18.82
CA ILE A 185 -8.82 22.61 -19.13
C ILE A 185 -8.94 21.75 -17.87
N ALA A 186 -8.45 22.21 -16.72
CA ALA A 186 -8.54 21.48 -15.46
C ALA A 186 -10.00 21.29 -15.01
N GLU A 187 -10.80 22.37 -15.03
CA GLU A 187 -12.23 22.32 -14.70
C GLU A 187 -13.01 21.38 -15.61
N GLU A 188 -12.76 21.42 -16.92
CA GLU A 188 -13.34 20.51 -17.91
C GLU A 188 -12.93 19.04 -17.67
N THR A 189 -11.68 18.82 -17.29
CA THR A 189 -11.17 17.49 -16.97
C THR A 189 -11.91 16.88 -15.77
N VAL A 190 -12.13 17.67 -14.72
CA VAL A 190 -12.89 17.25 -13.53
C VAL A 190 -14.36 17.03 -13.86
N ALA A 191 -14.98 17.95 -14.64
CA ALA A 191 -16.37 17.80 -15.08
C ALA A 191 -16.57 16.52 -15.91
N ASN A 192 -15.64 16.21 -16.82
CA ASN A 192 -15.65 14.98 -17.60
C ASN A 192 -15.50 13.74 -16.71
N ALA A 193 -14.61 13.79 -15.70
CA ALA A 193 -14.45 12.70 -14.73
C ALA A 193 -15.75 12.45 -13.95
N ARG A 194 -16.43 13.51 -13.52
CA ARG A 194 -17.76 13.39 -12.89
C ARG A 194 -18.76 12.74 -13.83
N TYR A 195 -18.86 13.19 -15.07
CA TYR A 195 -19.80 12.65 -16.03
C TYR A 195 -19.56 11.18 -16.36
N VAL A 196 -18.32 10.78 -16.64
CA VAL A 196 -17.96 9.41 -17.05
C VAL A 196 -18.09 8.41 -15.88
N PHE A 197 -17.78 8.83 -14.66
CA PHE A 197 -17.77 7.96 -13.48
C PHE A 197 -18.87 8.28 -12.46
N SER A 198 -19.90 9.04 -12.83
CA SER A 198 -21.07 9.36 -12.01
C SER A 198 -22.22 8.37 -12.15
N GLN A 199 -22.01 7.23 -12.76
CA GLN A 199 -23.05 6.19 -12.83
C GLN A 199 -23.08 5.41 -11.52
N PRO A 200 -24.16 5.51 -10.72
CA PRO A 200 -24.51 4.49 -9.76
C PRO A 200 -25.45 3.49 -10.41
N ASP A 201 -25.15 2.23 -10.28
CA ASP A 201 -26.18 1.19 -10.23
C ASP A 201 -26.91 1.30 -8.88
N ASP A 202 -27.68 2.37 -8.68
CA ASP A 202 -28.44 2.61 -7.44
C ASP A 202 -29.68 1.71 -7.32
N THR A 203 -30.00 0.89 -8.30
CA THR A 203 -31.21 0.05 -8.29
C THR A 203 -31.05 -1.29 -7.57
N ALA A 204 -29.82 -1.69 -7.17
CA ALA A 204 -29.57 -2.96 -6.48
C ALA A 204 -29.38 -2.85 -4.95
N ILE A 205 -29.33 -1.65 -4.37
CA ILE A 205 -28.85 -1.44 -2.99
C ILE A 205 -29.97 -1.16 -1.98
N GLU A 206 -31.18 -0.85 -2.41
CA GLU A 206 -32.30 -0.56 -1.47
C GLU A 206 -32.78 -1.78 -0.64
N GLN A 207 -32.38 -3.00 -0.97
CA GLN A 207 -32.82 -4.20 -0.26
C GLN A 207 -31.85 -4.74 0.81
N GLU A 208 -30.60 -4.28 0.88
CA GLU A 208 -29.62 -4.74 1.90
C GLU A 208 -29.38 -3.76 3.07
N GLN A 209 -29.87 -2.53 3.01
CA GLN A 209 -29.61 -1.50 4.04
C GLN A 209 -30.55 -1.54 5.26
N ALA A 210 -31.50 -2.47 5.34
CA ALA A 210 -32.48 -2.52 6.45
C ALA A 210 -31.94 -3.10 7.78
N ASN A 211 -30.72 -3.64 7.85
CA ASN A 211 -30.20 -4.37 9.02
C ASN A 211 -28.75 -4.08 9.43
N ALA A 212 -28.17 -2.94 9.09
CA ALA A 212 -26.84 -2.56 9.59
C ALA A 212 -26.91 -1.48 10.69
N PRO A 213 -26.16 -1.62 11.80
CA PRO A 213 -26.10 -0.58 12.83
C PRO A 213 -25.41 0.68 12.26
N ALA A 214 -25.92 1.85 12.71
CA ALA A 214 -25.44 3.16 12.29
C ALA A 214 -23.95 3.35 12.59
N GLU A 215 -23.12 3.25 11.56
CA GLU A 215 -21.74 3.70 11.58
C GLU A 215 -21.68 5.16 11.12
N GLU A 216 -20.78 5.94 11.72
CA GLU A 216 -20.60 7.38 11.48
C GLU A 216 -20.52 7.71 9.99
N PRO A 217 -21.03 8.87 9.54
CA PRO A 217 -21.09 9.20 8.13
C PRO A 217 -19.67 9.36 7.59
N TYR A 218 -19.24 8.44 6.75
CA TYR A 218 -18.15 8.66 5.82
C TYR A 218 -18.48 9.91 5.02
N MET A 219 -17.61 10.90 5.13
CA MET A 219 -17.77 12.21 4.52
C MET A 219 -18.20 12.08 3.06
N THR A 220 -19.36 12.61 2.76
CA THR A 220 -19.88 12.77 1.40
C THR A 220 -18.92 13.64 0.60
N ASP A 221 -18.58 13.21 -0.61
CA ASP A 221 -17.67 13.83 -1.57
C ASP A 221 -18.18 15.22 -2.11
N GLU A 222 -18.58 16.11 -1.25
CA GLU A 222 -18.84 17.53 -1.58
C GLU A 222 -17.66 18.44 -1.25
N GLN A 223 -16.47 17.90 -1.06
CA GLN A 223 -15.27 18.66 -0.77
C GLN A 223 -14.50 18.99 -2.04
N ASP A 224 -14.57 20.29 -2.36
CA ASP A 224 -13.54 21.11 -3.05
C ASP A 224 -12.65 20.30 -4.01
N ASP A 225 -13.10 20.20 -5.26
CA ASP A 225 -12.22 19.79 -6.38
C ASP A 225 -11.20 20.92 -6.61
N ASP A 226 -10.27 21.09 -5.66
CA ASP A 226 -9.12 21.95 -5.89
C ASP A 226 -8.37 21.44 -7.13
N THR A 227 -8.48 22.19 -8.21
CA THR A 227 -7.83 21.89 -9.49
C THR A 227 -6.48 22.59 -9.64
N SER A 228 -6.07 23.40 -8.67
CA SER A 228 -4.84 24.22 -8.72
C SER A 228 -3.58 23.39 -8.95
N TRP A 229 -3.53 22.16 -8.42
CA TRP A 229 -2.43 21.24 -8.63
C TRP A 229 -2.26 20.79 -10.10
N MET A 230 -3.34 20.86 -10.92
CA MET A 230 -3.30 20.47 -12.33
C MET A 230 -2.49 21.44 -13.17
N GLU A 231 -2.28 22.68 -12.72
CA GLU A 231 -1.37 23.63 -13.36
C GLU A 231 0.08 23.15 -13.40
N GLN A 232 0.45 22.25 -12.47
CA GLN A 232 1.79 21.66 -12.39
C GLN A 232 1.97 20.48 -13.36
N LEU A 233 0.90 20.00 -13.99
CA LEU A 233 0.99 18.90 -14.95
C LEU A 233 1.71 19.39 -16.22
N GLU A 234 2.72 18.63 -16.61
CA GLU A 234 3.42 18.83 -17.88
C GLU A 234 2.49 18.52 -19.03
N ALA A 235 2.27 19.47 -19.92
CA ALA A 235 1.50 19.31 -21.15
C ALA A 235 2.38 19.51 -22.39
N ASP A 236 1.97 18.96 -23.52
CA ASP A 236 2.56 19.28 -24.81
C ASP A 236 2.03 20.62 -25.35
N ASN A 237 2.58 21.08 -26.46
CA ASN A 237 2.19 22.35 -27.12
C ASN A 237 0.71 22.40 -27.56
N LYS A 238 0.00 21.27 -27.49
CA LYS A 238 -1.44 21.15 -27.80
C LYS A 238 -2.29 21.05 -26.55
N GLY A 239 -1.73 21.26 -25.38
CA GLY A 239 -2.42 21.17 -24.09
C GLY A 239 -2.73 19.74 -23.64
N LYS A 240 -2.15 18.71 -24.27
CA LYS A 240 -2.34 17.32 -23.86
C LYS A 240 -1.30 16.95 -22.78
N TYR A 241 -1.75 16.40 -21.66
CA TYR A 241 -0.87 15.96 -20.59
C TYR A 241 0.11 14.89 -21.05
N GLN A 242 1.39 15.07 -20.70
CA GLN A 242 2.44 14.13 -21.07
C GLN A 242 2.37 12.85 -20.22
N PRO A 243 2.61 11.66 -20.80
CA PRO A 243 2.59 10.39 -20.10
C PRO A 243 3.88 10.17 -19.28
N THR A 244 4.21 11.11 -18.37
CA THR A 244 5.37 11.03 -17.50
C THR A 244 4.99 10.41 -16.15
N SER A 245 5.93 9.74 -15.47
CA SER A 245 5.69 9.24 -14.11
C SER A 245 5.48 10.38 -13.11
N ALA A 246 6.03 11.56 -13.38
CA ALA A 246 5.81 12.76 -12.57
C ALA A 246 4.35 13.22 -12.62
N ASN A 247 3.77 13.36 -13.83
CA ASN A 247 2.36 13.69 -13.98
C ASN A 247 1.44 12.69 -13.30
N ILE A 248 1.70 11.39 -13.50
CA ILE A 248 0.88 10.33 -12.90
C ILE A 248 0.99 10.35 -11.38
N SER A 249 2.18 10.61 -10.82
CA SER A 249 2.37 10.75 -9.37
C SER A 249 1.61 11.96 -8.81
N LEU A 250 1.57 13.08 -9.53
CA LEU A 250 0.76 14.24 -9.15
C LEU A 250 -0.73 13.92 -9.15
N ILE A 251 -1.22 13.20 -10.17
CA ILE A 251 -2.61 12.75 -10.26
C ILE A 251 -2.96 11.84 -9.06
N LEU A 252 -2.14 10.81 -8.77
CA LEU A 252 -2.39 9.90 -7.66
C LEU A 252 -2.40 10.59 -6.29
N ALA A 253 -1.56 11.62 -6.13
CA ALA A 253 -1.43 12.35 -4.88
C ALA A 253 -2.54 13.39 -4.63
N ASN A 254 -3.16 13.93 -5.69
CA ASN A 254 -4.02 15.10 -5.58
C ASN A 254 -5.45 14.89 -6.07
N ASP A 255 -5.69 13.99 -7.05
CA ASP A 255 -7.04 13.70 -7.53
C ASP A 255 -7.93 13.22 -6.36
N ALA A 256 -9.01 13.92 -6.08
CA ALA A 256 -9.91 13.66 -4.96
C ALA A 256 -10.46 12.22 -4.93
N ARG A 257 -10.59 11.57 -6.12
CA ARG A 257 -11.07 10.20 -6.24
C ARG A 257 -9.99 9.14 -6.00
N LEU A 258 -8.69 9.53 -6.00
CA LEU A 258 -7.54 8.63 -5.88
C LEU A 258 -6.69 8.92 -4.64
N ARG A 259 -6.64 10.18 -4.21
CA ARG A 259 -5.79 10.69 -3.14
C ARG A 259 -5.92 9.88 -1.85
N GLY A 260 -4.78 9.35 -1.37
CA GLY A 260 -4.67 8.65 -0.09
C GLY A 260 -5.35 7.27 -0.05
N LYS A 261 -5.92 6.80 -1.16
CA LYS A 261 -6.64 5.52 -1.22
C LYS A 261 -5.73 4.32 -1.48
N PHE A 262 -4.58 4.51 -2.06
CA PHE A 262 -3.58 3.46 -2.29
C PHE A 262 -2.58 3.43 -1.14
N ARG A 263 -2.60 2.38 -0.32
CA ARG A 263 -1.71 2.27 0.85
C ARG A 263 -1.01 0.93 0.92
N ARG A 264 0.23 0.94 1.42
CA ARG A 264 0.99 -0.27 1.71
C ARG A 264 0.91 -0.59 3.19
N ASN A 265 0.48 -1.80 3.51
CA ASN A 265 0.59 -2.35 4.86
C ASN A 265 2.00 -2.91 5.06
N CYS A 266 2.84 -2.25 5.86
CA CYS A 266 4.22 -2.68 6.10
C CYS A 266 4.34 -3.86 7.09
N PHE A 267 3.23 -4.34 7.66
CA PHE A 267 3.20 -5.51 8.52
C PHE A 267 3.06 -6.81 7.74
N ASP A 268 2.12 -6.87 6.77
CA ASP A 268 1.90 -8.02 5.90
C ASP A 268 2.50 -7.88 4.50
N ASP A 269 3.10 -6.70 4.23
CA ASP A 269 3.75 -6.34 2.97
C ASP A 269 2.82 -6.39 1.75
N LYS A 270 1.53 -6.15 1.97
CA LYS A 270 0.50 -6.13 0.93
C LYS A 270 0.00 -4.71 0.66
N PHE A 271 -0.56 -4.56 -0.54
CA PHE A 271 -1.17 -3.31 -0.98
C PHE A 271 -2.68 -3.34 -0.74
N TYR A 272 -3.22 -2.21 -0.29
CA TYR A 272 -4.62 -2.06 0.08
C TYR A 272 -5.25 -0.83 -0.56
N ILE A 273 -6.55 -0.90 -0.77
CA ILE A 273 -7.40 0.21 -1.17
C ILE A 273 -8.25 0.65 0.02
N PHE A 274 -8.28 1.96 0.26
CA PHE A 274 -9.06 2.62 1.31
C PHE A 274 -10.15 3.49 0.69
N GLY A 275 -11.41 3.11 0.88
CA GLY A 275 -12.56 3.83 0.35
C GLY A 275 -12.86 3.51 -1.12
N SER A 276 -14.01 3.98 -1.56
CA SER A 276 -14.54 3.69 -2.90
C SER A 276 -13.67 4.28 -4.01
N MET A 277 -13.51 3.51 -5.07
CA MET A 277 -12.78 3.88 -6.28
C MET A 277 -13.78 4.21 -7.40
N PRO A 278 -13.38 4.97 -8.43
CA PRO A 278 -14.25 5.26 -9.57
C PRO A 278 -14.84 4.02 -10.27
N TRP A 279 -14.20 2.88 -10.14
CA TRP A 279 -14.59 1.62 -10.82
C TRP A 279 -15.17 0.55 -9.89
N ARG A 280 -15.15 0.74 -8.57
CA ARG A 280 -15.80 -0.17 -7.61
C ARG A 280 -16.00 0.44 -6.23
N LYS A 281 -17.06 0.01 -5.55
CA LYS A 281 -17.34 0.39 -4.17
C LYS A 281 -16.46 -0.41 -3.21
N VAL A 282 -15.85 0.27 -2.23
CA VAL A 282 -15.02 -0.31 -1.18
C VAL A 282 -15.44 0.33 0.15
N THR A 283 -16.07 -0.45 1.03
CA THR A 283 -16.60 0.04 2.31
C THR A 283 -15.60 -0.08 3.46
N LYS A 284 -14.63 -0.99 3.36
CA LYS A 284 -13.53 -1.17 4.33
C LYS A 284 -12.24 -1.50 3.58
N PRO A 285 -11.08 -1.26 4.18
CA PRO A 285 -9.80 -1.53 3.53
C PRO A 285 -9.72 -2.96 2.98
N GLU A 286 -9.47 -3.10 1.69
CA GLU A 286 -9.37 -4.39 0.99
C GLU A 286 -8.02 -4.53 0.28
N PRO A 287 -7.49 -5.75 0.19
CA PRO A 287 -6.31 -6.01 -0.63
C PRO A 287 -6.53 -5.59 -2.09
N LEU A 288 -5.48 -5.04 -2.71
CA LEU A 288 -5.46 -4.69 -4.12
C LEU A 288 -5.72 -5.93 -4.99
N ARG A 289 -6.54 -5.78 -6.03
CA ARG A 289 -6.91 -6.82 -6.99
C ARG A 289 -6.44 -6.45 -8.40
N ASP A 290 -6.35 -7.42 -9.30
CA ASP A 290 -5.98 -7.17 -10.71
C ASP A 290 -6.91 -6.17 -11.40
N VAL A 291 -8.20 -6.18 -11.04
CA VAL A 291 -9.19 -5.21 -11.56
C VAL A 291 -8.85 -3.77 -11.18
N ASP A 292 -8.15 -3.54 -10.05
CA ASP A 292 -7.79 -2.20 -9.61
C ASP A 292 -6.69 -1.60 -10.48
N PHE A 293 -5.73 -2.40 -10.94
CA PHE A 293 -4.75 -1.97 -11.93
C PHE A 293 -5.40 -1.62 -13.27
N ALA A 294 -6.38 -2.42 -13.71
CA ALA A 294 -7.12 -2.13 -14.93
C ALA A 294 -7.99 -0.88 -14.78
N GLY A 295 -8.70 -0.75 -13.65
CA GLY A 295 -9.54 0.40 -13.33
C GLY A 295 -8.75 1.70 -13.26
N LEU A 296 -7.59 1.68 -12.60
CA LEU A 296 -6.71 2.86 -12.54
C LEU A 296 -6.25 3.29 -13.94
N ARG A 297 -5.79 2.35 -14.77
CA ARG A 297 -5.38 2.66 -16.16
C ARG A 297 -6.53 3.24 -16.96
N HIS A 298 -7.70 2.64 -16.87
CA HIS A 298 -8.89 3.13 -17.54
C HIS A 298 -9.28 4.53 -17.08
N TYR A 299 -9.26 4.78 -15.77
CA TYR A 299 -9.56 6.09 -15.22
C TYR A 299 -8.58 7.16 -15.72
N VAL A 300 -7.27 6.90 -15.62
CA VAL A 300 -6.23 7.85 -16.07
C VAL A 300 -6.30 8.10 -17.57
N GLU A 301 -6.64 7.09 -18.37
CA GLU A 301 -6.84 7.24 -19.81
C GLU A 301 -8.08 8.07 -20.15
N CYS A 302 -9.22 7.78 -19.54
CA CYS A 302 -10.48 8.49 -19.82
C CYS A 302 -10.45 9.93 -19.36
N VAL A 303 -9.90 10.21 -18.18
CA VAL A 303 -9.90 11.53 -17.54
C VAL A 303 -8.75 12.39 -18.08
N TYR A 304 -7.52 11.89 -18.00
CA TYR A 304 -6.29 12.66 -18.27
C TYR A 304 -5.71 12.40 -19.66
N ARG A 305 -6.31 11.49 -20.45
CA ARG A 305 -5.81 11.08 -21.77
C ARG A 305 -4.37 10.53 -21.74
N ILE A 306 -3.97 9.94 -20.63
CA ILE A 306 -2.67 9.32 -20.45
C ILE A 306 -2.82 7.79 -20.53
N SER A 307 -2.16 7.15 -21.51
CA SER A 307 -2.17 5.70 -21.67
C SER A 307 -0.74 5.15 -21.76
N ASN A 308 -0.10 4.96 -20.60
CA ASN A 308 1.22 4.35 -20.51
C ASN A 308 1.28 3.43 -19.27
N LYS A 309 1.06 2.13 -19.48
CA LYS A 309 1.00 1.13 -18.43
C LYS A 309 2.23 1.16 -17.51
N ALA A 310 3.44 1.13 -18.09
CA ALA A 310 4.68 1.06 -17.29
C ALA A 310 4.83 2.27 -16.37
N LYS A 311 4.52 3.48 -16.86
CA LYS A 311 4.60 4.70 -16.07
C LYS A 311 3.53 4.80 -15.00
N ILE A 312 2.34 4.25 -15.25
CA ILE A 312 1.27 4.16 -14.26
C ILE A 312 1.67 3.18 -13.15
N ASP A 313 2.21 2.00 -13.51
CA ASP A 313 2.66 1.00 -12.55
C ASP A 313 3.85 1.51 -11.71
N ASP A 314 4.81 2.22 -12.31
CA ASP A 314 5.94 2.88 -11.61
C ASP A 314 5.43 3.92 -10.60
N ALA A 315 4.54 4.82 -11.03
CA ALA A 315 4.00 5.88 -10.17
C ALA A 315 3.15 5.31 -9.02
N LEU A 316 2.34 4.27 -9.31
CA LEU A 316 1.55 3.58 -8.30
C LEU A 316 2.46 2.90 -7.24
N SER A 317 3.56 2.31 -7.66
CA SER A 317 4.55 1.71 -6.75
C SER A 317 5.15 2.77 -5.81
N LEU A 318 5.46 3.95 -6.32
CA LEU A 318 5.96 5.06 -5.50
C LEU A 318 4.87 5.61 -4.56
N GLU A 319 3.63 5.62 -4.99
CA GLU A 319 2.50 6.08 -4.17
C GLU A 319 2.27 5.13 -2.98
N PHE A 320 2.38 3.83 -3.17
CA PHE A 320 2.33 2.86 -2.08
C PHE A 320 3.43 3.07 -1.02
N GLU A 321 4.65 3.40 -1.45
CA GLU A 321 5.75 3.69 -0.51
C GLU A 321 5.50 4.98 0.29
N ARG A 322 4.92 5.99 -0.34
CA ARG A 322 4.55 7.26 0.34
C ARG A 322 3.47 7.07 1.39
N ASN A 323 2.49 6.20 1.10
CA ASN A 323 1.32 5.96 1.93
C ASN A 323 1.43 4.64 2.70
N THR A 324 2.58 4.40 3.34
CA THR A 324 2.80 3.22 4.16
C THR A 324 2.15 3.38 5.53
N TYR A 325 1.46 2.34 6.00
CA TYR A 325 0.86 2.28 7.33
C TYR A 325 1.16 0.96 8.03
N HIS A 326 1.01 0.94 9.36
CA HIS A 326 1.24 -0.26 10.17
C HIS A 326 0.02 -0.51 11.06
N PRO A 327 -0.87 -1.46 10.72
CA PRO A 327 -2.17 -1.58 11.37
C PRO A 327 -2.08 -1.81 12.89
N ILE A 328 -1.10 -2.61 13.35
CA ILE A 328 -0.95 -2.90 14.78
C ILE A 328 -0.38 -1.70 15.54
N ARG A 329 0.58 -0.96 14.96
CA ARG A 329 1.09 0.27 15.59
C ARG A 329 0.01 1.33 15.71
N ASP A 330 -0.80 1.48 14.67
CA ASP A 330 -1.90 2.45 14.65
C ASP A 330 -2.97 2.05 15.67
N TYR A 331 -3.31 0.74 15.74
CA TYR A 331 -4.17 0.18 16.78
C TYR A 331 -3.64 0.48 18.20
N LEU A 332 -2.40 0.09 18.50
CA LEU A 332 -1.81 0.28 19.83
C LEU A 332 -1.70 1.75 20.24
N LYS A 333 -1.38 2.65 19.30
CA LYS A 333 -1.34 4.10 19.55
C LYS A 333 -2.72 4.71 19.82
N GLY A 334 -3.77 4.11 19.28
CA GLY A 334 -5.15 4.54 19.52
C GLY A 334 -5.70 4.13 20.89
N LEU A 335 -5.05 3.17 21.57
CA LEU A 335 -5.50 2.66 22.86
C LEU A 335 -5.15 3.64 24.01
N LYS A 336 -6.04 3.65 25.01
CA LYS A 336 -5.81 4.35 26.27
C LYS A 336 -6.09 3.40 27.42
N TRP A 337 -5.08 3.15 28.25
CA TRP A 337 -5.23 2.31 29.42
C TRP A 337 -6.05 3.01 30.51
N ASP A 338 -6.99 2.29 31.10
CA ASP A 338 -7.86 2.77 32.18
C ASP A 338 -7.20 2.72 33.59
N GLY A 339 -5.96 2.25 33.68
CA GLY A 339 -5.21 2.13 34.92
C GLY A 339 -5.50 0.85 35.73
N VAL A 340 -6.35 -0.06 35.23
CA VAL A 340 -6.66 -1.33 35.89
C VAL A 340 -5.74 -2.44 35.37
N ALA A 341 -4.92 -2.98 36.27
CA ALA A 341 -4.03 -4.11 35.94
C ALA A 341 -4.85 -5.39 35.70
N ARG A 342 -4.67 -6.01 34.54
CA ARG A 342 -5.36 -7.24 34.11
C ARG A 342 -4.39 -8.35 33.72
N ILE A 343 -3.18 -8.02 33.29
CA ILE A 343 -2.22 -8.96 32.73
C ILE A 343 -1.77 -10.00 33.76
N ASP A 344 -1.54 -9.60 35.00
CA ASP A 344 -0.99 -10.47 36.04
C ASP A 344 -1.98 -11.55 36.50
N THR A 345 -3.29 -11.32 36.32
CA THR A 345 -4.34 -12.30 36.66
C THR A 345 -4.94 -12.99 35.45
N LEU A 346 -4.54 -12.58 34.25
CA LEU A 346 -5.16 -12.95 32.99
C LEU A 346 -5.32 -14.45 32.77
N LEU A 347 -4.27 -15.23 33.05
CA LEU A 347 -4.32 -16.70 32.92
C LEU A 347 -5.21 -17.36 33.98
N HIS A 348 -5.15 -16.88 35.21
CA HIS A 348 -6.01 -17.36 36.29
C HIS A 348 -7.50 -17.10 35.93
N ASP A 349 -7.80 -15.87 35.51
CA ASP A 349 -9.16 -15.42 35.21
C ASP A 349 -9.81 -16.21 34.07
N TYR A 350 -9.09 -16.47 33.00
CA TYR A 350 -9.65 -17.05 31.78
C TYR A 350 -9.34 -18.52 31.54
N LEU A 351 -8.19 -19.01 32.01
CA LEU A 351 -7.77 -20.40 31.81
C LEU A 351 -7.72 -21.21 33.10
N GLY A 352 -8.05 -20.62 34.26
CA GLY A 352 -8.07 -21.30 35.52
C GLY A 352 -6.69 -21.85 35.91
N THR A 353 -5.62 -21.07 35.72
CA THR A 353 -4.28 -21.45 36.11
C THR A 353 -4.04 -21.11 37.60
N GLU A 354 -3.01 -21.70 38.20
CA GLU A 354 -2.54 -21.22 39.47
C GLU A 354 -2.11 -19.76 39.36
N GLN A 355 -2.50 -18.93 40.33
CA GLN A 355 -2.08 -17.53 40.37
C GLN A 355 -0.79 -17.42 41.20
N ASN A 356 0.33 -17.25 40.49
CA ASN A 356 1.64 -17.09 41.11
C ASN A 356 2.51 -16.12 40.30
N ILE A 357 3.69 -15.81 40.84
CA ILE A 357 4.64 -14.88 40.20
C ILE A 357 5.09 -15.38 38.81
N TYR A 358 5.20 -16.69 38.62
CA TYR A 358 5.61 -17.29 37.36
C TYR A 358 4.54 -17.07 36.26
N THR A 359 3.29 -17.45 36.53
CA THR A 359 2.19 -17.32 35.56
C THR A 359 1.92 -15.85 35.18
N ALA A 360 1.98 -14.93 36.15
CA ALA A 360 1.92 -13.49 35.93
C ALA A 360 3.08 -13.01 35.04
N ALA A 361 4.31 -13.39 35.35
CA ALA A 361 5.50 -12.99 34.60
C ALA A 361 5.46 -13.52 33.14
N VAL A 362 5.01 -14.77 32.92
CA VAL A 362 4.89 -15.35 31.58
C VAL A 362 4.01 -14.50 30.69
N MET A 363 2.83 -14.10 31.16
CA MET A 363 1.93 -13.25 30.36
C MET A 363 2.45 -11.83 30.22
N ARG A 364 2.92 -11.22 31.30
CA ARG A 364 3.48 -9.86 31.27
C ARG A 364 4.61 -9.75 30.25
N LYS A 365 5.58 -10.67 30.27
CA LYS A 365 6.70 -10.66 29.31
C LYS A 365 6.23 -10.93 27.87
N SER A 366 5.29 -11.84 27.68
CA SER A 366 4.84 -12.23 26.35
C SER A 366 4.05 -11.13 25.66
N LEU A 367 3.13 -10.48 26.36
CA LEU A 367 2.34 -9.38 25.80
C LEU A 367 3.19 -8.11 25.60
N THR A 368 4.07 -7.80 26.57
CA THR A 368 5.04 -6.71 26.39
C THR A 368 5.96 -6.96 25.20
N ALA A 369 6.41 -8.22 25.00
CA ALA A 369 7.23 -8.59 23.85
C ALA A 369 6.49 -8.51 22.52
N ALA A 370 5.19 -8.81 22.51
CA ALA A 370 4.35 -8.62 21.32
C ALA A 370 4.30 -7.15 20.91
N VAL A 371 4.10 -6.24 21.86
CA VAL A 371 4.19 -4.79 21.63
C VAL A 371 5.60 -4.39 21.19
N ALA A 372 6.63 -4.85 21.92
CA ALA A 372 8.03 -4.52 21.63
C ALA A 372 8.43 -4.90 20.20
N ARG A 373 8.04 -6.09 19.72
CA ARG A 373 8.36 -6.58 18.38
C ARG A 373 7.69 -5.78 17.26
N VAL A 374 6.55 -5.20 17.53
CA VAL A 374 5.87 -4.30 16.58
C VAL A 374 6.49 -2.91 16.61
N MET A 375 6.79 -2.37 17.80
CA MET A 375 7.40 -1.04 17.94
C MET A 375 8.86 -1.01 17.51
N ARG A 376 9.61 -2.08 17.81
CA ARG A 376 11.02 -2.29 17.46
C ARG A 376 11.22 -3.67 16.82
N PRO A 377 10.91 -3.84 15.54
CA PRO A 377 11.02 -5.11 14.85
C PRO A 377 12.41 -5.75 14.99
N GLY A 378 12.44 -7.07 15.16
CA GLY A 378 13.68 -7.81 15.34
C GLY A 378 14.22 -7.80 16.78
N ILE A 379 13.57 -7.13 17.73
CA ILE A 379 13.99 -7.21 19.15
C ILE A 379 14.01 -8.66 19.62
N LYS A 380 15.04 -9.02 20.42
CA LYS A 380 15.23 -10.36 20.90
C LYS A 380 14.12 -10.78 21.87
N TYR A 381 13.39 -11.81 21.50
CA TYR A 381 12.44 -12.50 22.35
C TYR A 381 12.24 -13.93 21.83
N ASP A 382 12.47 -14.94 22.63
CA ASP A 382 12.41 -16.35 22.26
C ASP A 382 11.66 -17.24 23.29
N LEU A 383 10.94 -16.62 24.21
CA LEU A 383 10.06 -17.34 25.12
C LEU A 383 8.73 -17.67 24.44
N VAL A 384 8.23 -18.86 24.67
CA VAL A 384 6.97 -19.39 24.14
C VAL A 384 6.12 -19.89 25.30
N PRO A 385 5.10 -19.15 25.75
CA PRO A 385 4.11 -19.69 26.68
C PRO A 385 3.45 -20.93 26.08
N VAL A 386 3.34 -22.00 26.85
CA VAL A 386 2.69 -23.24 26.41
C VAL A 386 1.57 -23.58 27.38
N PHE A 387 0.33 -23.46 26.91
CA PHE A 387 -0.84 -23.76 27.73
C PHE A 387 -1.11 -25.28 27.70
N VAL A 388 -0.99 -25.92 28.86
CA VAL A 388 -1.09 -27.38 29.03
C VAL A 388 -2.38 -27.73 29.75
N GLY A 389 -3.16 -28.65 29.20
CA GLY A 389 -4.40 -29.09 29.86
C GLY A 389 -5.35 -29.80 28.89
N GLY A 390 -6.47 -30.27 29.39
CA GLY A 390 -7.44 -31.05 28.64
C GLY A 390 -7.99 -30.33 27.40
N GLN A 391 -8.56 -31.11 26.50
CA GLN A 391 -9.25 -30.58 25.33
C GLN A 391 -10.53 -29.82 25.75
N GLY A 392 -10.87 -28.75 25.05
CA GLY A 392 -12.08 -27.94 25.31
C GLY A 392 -11.94 -26.87 26.38
N GLN A 393 -10.77 -26.68 26.99
CA GLN A 393 -10.51 -25.64 28.01
C GLN A 393 -10.34 -24.22 27.46
N GLY A 394 -10.53 -24.02 26.14
CA GLY A 394 -10.47 -22.68 25.51
C GLY A 394 -9.07 -22.14 25.25
N LYS A 395 -7.99 -22.94 25.33
CA LYS A 395 -6.59 -22.50 25.12
C LYS A 395 -6.38 -21.76 23.81
N SER A 396 -6.72 -22.39 22.69
CA SER A 396 -6.59 -21.76 21.35
C SER A 396 -7.53 -20.58 21.16
N THR A 397 -8.75 -20.64 21.74
CA THR A 397 -9.69 -19.51 21.73
C THR A 397 -9.08 -18.30 22.42
N PHE A 398 -8.46 -18.49 23.58
CA PHE A 398 -7.78 -17.43 24.31
C PHE A 398 -6.64 -16.80 23.51
N ILE A 399 -5.78 -17.59 22.87
CA ILE A 399 -4.69 -17.08 22.01
C ILE A 399 -5.25 -16.30 20.82
N ARG A 400 -6.30 -16.85 20.15
CA ARG A 400 -6.97 -16.21 19.02
C ARG A 400 -7.55 -14.84 19.38
N MET A 401 -8.15 -14.73 20.55
CA MET A 401 -8.73 -13.47 21.01
C MET A 401 -7.68 -12.42 21.26
N LEU A 402 -6.56 -12.78 21.87
CA LEU A 402 -5.41 -11.88 22.02
C LEU A 402 -4.86 -11.43 20.64
N GLY A 403 -4.72 -12.35 19.70
CA GLY A 403 -4.18 -12.05 18.37
C GLY A 403 -5.13 -11.25 17.47
N ARG A 404 -6.46 -11.27 17.74
CA ARG A 404 -7.49 -10.58 16.95
C ARG A 404 -7.41 -10.95 15.46
N ALA A 405 -7.46 -9.96 14.57
CA ALA A 405 -7.31 -10.13 13.13
C ALA A 405 -5.89 -10.57 12.69
N TRP A 406 -4.92 -10.50 13.59
CA TRP A 406 -3.52 -10.85 13.34
C TRP A 406 -3.09 -12.15 14.04
N TYR A 407 -4.04 -12.97 14.40
CA TYR A 407 -3.81 -14.34 14.88
C TYR A 407 -3.63 -15.29 13.71
N SER A 408 -2.73 -16.27 13.89
CA SER A 408 -2.57 -17.41 12.97
C SER A 408 -2.31 -18.68 13.74
N ASP A 409 -2.98 -19.76 13.36
CA ASP A 409 -2.74 -21.15 13.79
C ASP A 409 -2.10 -22.00 12.67
N SER A 410 -1.74 -21.37 11.57
CA SER A 410 -1.18 -22.02 10.39
C SER A 410 0.33 -22.24 10.51
N PHE A 411 0.79 -22.78 11.65
CA PHE A 411 2.20 -23.12 11.86
C PHE A 411 2.50 -24.51 11.28
N VAL A 412 3.00 -24.58 10.04
CA VAL A 412 3.22 -25.84 9.31
C VAL A 412 4.70 -26.06 8.99
N ALA A 413 5.43 -25.02 8.62
CA ALA A 413 6.79 -25.12 8.13
C ALA A 413 7.77 -24.40 9.06
N VAL A 414 8.95 -24.99 9.30
CA VAL A 414 10.04 -24.41 10.08
C VAL A 414 11.31 -24.14 9.27
N SER A 415 11.29 -24.48 7.97
CA SER A 415 12.39 -24.28 7.02
C SER A 415 11.85 -23.97 5.63
N GLY A 416 12.67 -23.36 4.79
CA GLY A 416 12.28 -23.01 3.42
C GLY A 416 11.49 -21.69 3.34
N LYS A 417 10.99 -21.38 2.16
CA LYS A 417 10.24 -20.16 1.84
C LYS A 417 8.90 -20.11 2.59
N GLU A 418 8.20 -21.24 2.66
CA GLU A 418 6.91 -21.39 3.32
C GLU A 418 6.96 -21.02 4.81
N ALA A 419 8.11 -21.29 5.48
CA ALA A 419 8.31 -20.93 6.87
C ALA A 419 8.27 -19.41 7.12
N TYR A 420 8.53 -18.60 6.12
CA TYR A 420 8.48 -17.14 6.20
C TYR A 420 7.13 -16.59 5.75
N GLU A 421 6.55 -17.19 4.71
CA GLU A 421 5.25 -16.79 4.19
C GLU A 421 4.14 -16.94 5.23
N GLN A 422 4.18 -17.99 6.07
CA GLN A 422 3.23 -18.18 7.16
C GLN A 422 3.29 -17.11 8.26
N LEU A 423 4.41 -16.37 8.38
CA LEU A 423 4.54 -15.27 9.34
C LEU A 423 3.97 -13.94 8.86
N GLN A 424 3.70 -13.82 7.55
CA GLN A 424 3.19 -12.57 6.98
C GLN A 424 1.78 -12.29 7.51
N GLY A 425 1.61 -11.12 8.11
CA GLY A 425 0.32 -10.73 8.71
C GLY A 425 -0.02 -11.41 10.04
N ALA A 426 0.90 -12.21 10.61
CA ALA A 426 0.73 -12.82 11.92
C ALA A 426 1.47 -12.05 13.01
N TRP A 427 0.75 -11.54 14.01
CA TRP A 427 1.29 -10.93 15.22
C TRP A 427 1.42 -11.94 16.35
N VAL A 428 0.39 -12.77 16.51
CA VAL A 428 0.32 -13.88 17.46
C VAL A 428 0.16 -15.18 16.68
N MET A 429 1.17 -16.04 16.78
CA MET A 429 1.19 -17.35 16.10
C MET A 429 1.04 -18.46 17.12
N GLU A 430 0.08 -19.33 16.93
CA GLU A 430 -0.09 -20.54 17.74
C GLU A 430 0.69 -21.71 17.12
N ILE A 431 1.46 -22.39 17.95
CA ILE A 431 2.06 -23.69 17.69
C ILE A 431 1.16 -24.73 18.38
N ALA A 432 0.21 -25.26 17.63
CA ALA A 432 -0.75 -26.20 18.16
C ALA A 432 -0.14 -27.59 18.42
N GLU A 433 -0.66 -28.30 19.41
CA GLU A 433 -0.37 -29.71 19.67
C GLU A 433 1.15 -30.05 19.79
N LEU A 434 1.91 -29.27 20.55
CA LEU A 434 3.34 -29.51 20.76
C LEU A 434 3.68 -30.95 21.16
N SER A 435 2.78 -31.64 21.84
CA SER A 435 2.92 -33.06 22.22
C SER A 435 2.95 -34.05 21.06
N ALA A 436 2.44 -33.65 19.89
CA ALA A 436 2.43 -34.48 18.68
C ALA A 436 3.74 -34.39 17.88
N LEU A 437 4.57 -33.38 18.14
CA LEU A 437 5.81 -33.13 17.42
C LEU A 437 6.92 -34.12 17.82
N ARG A 438 7.75 -34.50 16.84
CA ARG A 438 8.94 -35.31 17.08
C ARG A 438 10.06 -34.48 17.69
N LYS A 439 11.00 -35.14 18.40
CA LYS A 439 12.16 -34.50 19.04
C LYS A 439 12.94 -33.57 18.06
N ALA A 440 13.20 -34.06 16.83
CA ALA A 440 13.91 -33.27 15.81
C ALA A 440 13.13 -32.02 15.35
N GLU A 441 11.81 -32.09 15.32
CA GLU A 441 10.94 -30.96 14.99
C GLU A 441 10.96 -29.91 16.10
N VAL A 442 10.94 -30.34 17.37
CA VAL A 442 11.05 -29.45 18.52
C VAL A 442 12.38 -28.69 18.52
N GLU A 443 13.50 -29.34 18.21
CA GLU A 443 14.81 -28.67 18.08
C GLU A 443 14.79 -27.62 16.97
N THR A 444 14.16 -27.94 15.83
CA THR A 444 14.03 -27.01 14.71
C THR A 444 13.15 -25.81 15.09
N ILE A 445 12.05 -26.05 15.83
CA ILE A 445 11.18 -24.99 16.36
C ILE A 445 11.96 -24.08 17.32
N LYS A 446 12.76 -24.65 18.25
CA LYS A 446 13.60 -23.86 19.16
C LYS A 446 14.54 -22.91 18.42
N HIS A 447 15.14 -23.37 17.32
CA HIS A 447 15.96 -22.54 16.46
C HIS A 447 15.11 -21.50 15.72
N TYR A 448 13.97 -21.90 15.19
CA TYR A 448 13.07 -21.03 14.43
C TYR A 448 12.53 -19.88 15.28
N VAL A 449 12.03 -20.12 16.49
CA VAL A 449 11.46 -19.06 17.36
C VAL A 449 12.52 -18.06 17.86
N SER A 450 13.80 -18.48 17.87
CA SER A 450 14.91 -17.64 18.33
C SER A 450 15.42 -16.64 17.31
N LYS A 451 15.01 -16.75 16.04
CA LYS A 451 15.41 -15.80 14.97
C LYS A 451 14.86 -14.40 15.23
N GLN A 452 15.65 -13.40 14.91
CA GLN A 452 15.27 -11.99 15.00
C GLN A 452 14.85 -11.42 13.65
N GLU A 453 15.32 -12.02 12.56
CA GLU A 453 15.06 -11.61 11.18
C GLU A 453 14.96 -12.82 10.26
N ASP A 454 14.30 -12.65 9.16
CA ASP A 454 14.15 -13.62 8.10
C ASP A 454 14.54 -12.99 6.77
N ALA A 455 15.39 -13.68 6.01
CA ALA A 455 15.81 -13.27 4.67
C ALA A 455 15.10 -14.13 3.64
N TYR A 456 14.33 -13.51 2.75
CA TYR A 456 13.65 -14.20 1.66
C TYR A 456 13.45 -13.28 0.47
N ARG A 457 13.15 -13.88 -0.68
CA ARG A 457 12.85 -13.17 -1.91
C ARG A 457 11.38 -13.38 -2.25
N HIS A 458 10.65 -12.28 -2.44
CA HIS A 458 9.26 -12.33 -2.89
C HIS A 458 9.13 -13.07 -4.23
N ALA A 459 7.96 -13.66 -4.48
CA ALA A 459 7.64 -14.17 -5.80
C ALA A 459 7.72 -13.00 -6.80
N TYR A 460 8.51 -13.20 -7.88
CA TYR A 460 8.82 -12.17 -8.89
C TYR A 460 9.68 -10.97 -8.42
N GLY A 461 10.11 -10.93 -7.16
CA GLY A 461 11.03 -9.90 -6.68
C GLY A 461 12.43 -10.07 -7.27
N HIS A 462 13.14 -8.96 -7.53
CA HIS A 462 14.52 -8.96 -8.04
C HIS A 462 15.56 -9.01 -6.92
N VAL A 463 15.20 -8.61 -5.70
CA VAL A 463 16.10 -8.46 -4.56
C VAL A 463 15.66 -9.37 -3.41
N THR A 464 16.64 -9.92 -2.68
CA THR A 464 16.39 -10.58 -1.39
C THR A 464 16.28 -9.51 -0.31
N GLU A 465 15.18 -9.52 0.43
CA GLU A 465 14.95 -8.59 1.53
C GLU A 465 15.10 -9.30 2.87
N THR A 466 15.63 -8.57 3.86
CA THR A 466 15.67 -9.01 5.24
C THR A 466 14.54 -8.34 6.00
N LYS A 467 13.63 -9.14 6.54
CA LYS A 467 12.48 -8.65 7.32
C LYS A 467 12.68 -8.97 8.80
N PRO A 468 12.81 -7.96 9.65
CA PRO A 468 12.87 -8.16 11.09
C PRO A 468 11.54 -8.69 11.62
N ARG A 469 11.60 -9.67 12.52
CA ARG A 469 10.43 -10.35 13.07
C ARG A 469 9.59 -9.46 13.96
N GLN A 470 8.26 -9.58 13.76
CA GLN A 470 7.25 -8.87 14.53
C GLN A 470 6.28 -9.83 15.26
N VAL A 471 6.39 -11.13 15.01
CA VAL A 471 5.53 -12.18 15.56
C VAL A 471 6.00 -12.65 16.92
N VAL A 472 5.06 -12.97 17.81
CA VAL A 472 5.30 -13.77 19.03
C VAL A 472 4.60 -15.12 18.93
N PHE A 473 5.15 -16.12 19.62
CA PHE A 473 4.66 -17.49 19.55
C PHE A 473 4.03 -17.89 20.87
N PHE A 474 2.90 -18.61 20.77
CA PHE A 474 2.25 -19.31 21.89
C PHE A 474 2.11 -20.78 21.51
N GLY A 475 2.17 -21.66 22.47
CA GLY A 475 2.00 -23.10 22.25
C GLY A 475 0.79 -23.64 23.01
N THR A 476 0.25 -24.75 22.49
CA THR A 476 -0.76 -25.53 23.21
C THR A 476 -0.35 -27.00 23.28
N SER A 477 -0.69 -27.67 24.39
CA SER A 477 -0.51 -29.09 24.55
C SER A 477 -1.68 -29.70 25.31
N ASN A 478 -2.09 -30.92 24.90
CA ASN A 478 -3.07 -31.72 25.63
C ASN A 478 -2.44 -32.75 26.58
N LYS A 479 -1.11 -32.89 26.48
CA LYS A 479 -0.35 -33.79 27.38
C LYS A 479 0.62 -32.97 28.24
N LYS A 480 0.81 -33.40 29.48
CA LYS A 480 1.68 -32.74 30.42
C LYS A 480 3.15 -32.92 30.05
N ASP A 481 3.55 -34.10 29.65
CA ASP A 481 4.89 -34.53 29.25
C ASP A 481 5.21 -34.26 27.76
N PHE A 482 5.18 -33.00 27.36
CA PHE A 482 5.42 -32.64 25.97
C PHE A 482 6.87 -32.25 25.65
N LEU A 483 7.71 -31.97 26.66
CA LEU A 483 9.11 -31.61 26.51
C LEU A 483 9.99 -32.86 26.39
N ARG A 484 10.31 -33.26 25.15
CA ARG A 484 11.06 -34.48 24.84
C ARG A 484 12.57 -34.33 24.83
N ASP A 485 13.07 -33.13 24.99
CA ASP A 485 14.51 -32.85 24.98
C ASP A 485 14.94 -32.25 26.30
N THR A 486 16.09 -32.72 26.83
CA THR A 486 16.67 -32.22 28.07
C THR A 486 17.43 -30.90 27.89
N THR A 487 17.67 -30.49 26.64
CA THR A 487 18.46 -29.30 26.33
C THR A 487 17.62 -28.21 25.64
N GLY A 488 17.83 -26.95 26.01
CA GLY A 488 17.20 -25.83 25.34
C GLY A 488 15.71 -25.58 25.63
N ASN A 489 15.12 -26.31 26.60
CA ASN A 489 13.73 -26.16 27.02
C ASN A 489 13.43 -24.80 27.64
N ARG A 490 14.44 -24.02 28.03
CA ARG A 490 14.30 -22.67 28.60
C ARG A 490 13.43 -21.70 27.76
N ARG A 491 13.14 -22.05 26.52
CA ARG A 491 12.27 -21.22 25.63
C ARG A 491 10.80 -21.50 25.90
N PHE A 492 10.46 -22.72 26.26
CA PHE A 492 9.08 -23.09 26.52
C PHE A 492 8.72 -22.80 27.97
N MET A 493 7.62 -22.07 28.17
CA MET A 493 7.08 -21.68 29.46
C MET A 493 5.78 -22.45 29.69
N PRO A 494 5.83 -23.70 30.24
CA PRO A 494 4.64 -24.49 30.49
C PRO A 494 3.76 -23.82 31.55
N VAL A 495 2.45 -23.80 31.29
CA VAL A 495 1.43 -23.30 32.21
C VAL A 495 0.27 -24.28 32.22
N ASP A 496 0.01 -24.92 33.35
CA ASP A 496 -1.10 -25.84 33.54
C ASP A 496 -2.41 -25.05 33.59
N THR A 497 -3.37 -25.40 32.71
CA THR A 497 -4.71 -24.80 32.64
C THR A 497 -5.76 -25.69 33.26
N GLY A 498 -6.87 -25.11 33.76
CA GLY A 498 -7.93 -25.87 34.43
C GLY A 498 -7.55 -26.43 35.78
N VAL A 499 -6.52 -25.87 36.44
CA VAL A 499 -6.13 -26.21 37.79
C VAL A 499 -7.18 -25.76 38.81
N CYS A 500 -7.77 -24.62 38.55
CA CYS A 500 -8.91 -24.08 39.27
C CYS A 500 -10.03 -23.66 38.31
N ALA A 501 -11.20 -23.36 38.83
CA ALA A 501 -12.29 -22.83 38.00
C ALA A 501 -11.96 -21.40 37.52
N PRO A 502 -12.01 -21.11 36.22
CA PRO A 502 -11.80 -19.76 35.72
C PRO A 502 -12.91 -18.82 36.22
N THR A 503 -12.55 -17.58 36.55
CA THR A 503 -13.49 -16.56 37.03
C THR A 503 -14.23 -15.87 35.88
N LYS A 504 -13.66 -15.94 34.66
CA LYS A 504 -14.22 -15.38 33.43
C LYS A 504 -14.22 -16.44 32.33
N SER A 505 -15.10 -16.27 31.35
CA SER A 505 -15.20 -17.18 30.21
C SER A 505 -14.44 -16.63 28.99
N VAL A 506 -13.62 -17.45 28.37
CA VAL A 506 -12.98 -17.12 27.09
C VAL A 506 -13.99 -16.91 25.95
N PHE A 507 -15.24 -17.35 26.11
CA PHE A 507 -16.30 -17.21 25.10
C PHE A 507 -17.14 -15.93 25.30
N SER A 508 -16.90 -15.18 26.36
CA SER A 508 -17.59 -13.91 26.67
C SER A 508 -16.61 -12.73 26.76
N PHE A 509 -15.50 -12.81 26.05
CA PHE A 509 -14.55 -11.71 25.93
C PHE A 509 -15.20 -10.55 25.16
N GLU A 510 -15.26 -9.37 25.76
CA GLU A 510 -15.63 -8.16 25.06
C GLU A 510 -14.41 -7.57 24.33
N PRO A 511 -14.59 -7.00 23.13
CA PRO A 511 -13.50 -6.34 22.40
C PRO A 511 -12.78 -5.29 23.23
N THR A 512 -13.50 -4.59 24.10
CA THR A 512 -12.96 -3.56 25.02
C THR A 512 -12.03 -4.13 26.09
N ASP A 513 -12.28 -5.37 26.56
CA ASP A 513 -11.38 -6.02 27.52
C ASP A 513 -10.02 -6.32 26.89
N ILE A 514 -10.03 -6.79 25.64
CA ILE A 514 -8.80 -7.05 24.87
C ILE A 514 -8.04 -5.75 24.62
N ASP A 515 -8.76 -4.67 24.28
CA ASP A 515 -8.17 -3.35 24.07
C ASP A 515 -7.47 -2.85 25.35
N GLN A 516 -8.06 -3.08 26.54
CA GLN A 516 -7.44 -2.70 27.82
C GLN A 516 -6.22 -3.57 28.18
N ILE A 517 -6.23 -4.86 27.84
CA ILE A 517 -5.05 -5.74 28.00
C ILE A 517 -3.89 -5.25 27.13
N TRP A 518 -4.17 -4.89 25.87
CA TRP A 518 -3.12 -4.38 24.98
C TRP A 518 -2.68 -2.95 25.36
N ALA A 519 -3.59 -2.13 25.87
CA ALA A 519 -3.25 -0.80 26.41
C ALA A 519 -2.29 -0.93 27.62
N GLU A 520 -2.58 -1.87 28.55
CA GLU A 520 -1.68 -2.17 29.68
C GLU A 520 -0.32 -2.67 29.19
N ALA A 521 -0.29 -3.58 28.21
CA ALA A 521 0.96 -4.09 27.64
C ALA A 521 1.78 -2.97 26.95
N ALA A 522 1.12 -2.02 26.29
CA ALA A 522 1.77 -0.87 25.68
C ALA A 522 2.37 0.07 26.75
N GLU A 523 1.66 0.32 27.84
CA GLU A 523 2.20 1.09 28.97
C GLU A 523 3.37 0.40 29.65
N LEU A 524 3.33 -0.92 29.85
CA LEU A 524 4.46 -1.69 30.36
C LEU A 524 5.70 -1.55 29.46
N TRP A 525 5.52 -1.63 28.14
CA TRP A 525 6.60 -1.39 27.19
C TRP A 525 7.15 0.04 27.28
N ASN A 526 6.29 1.04 27.33
CA ASN A 526 6.67 2.45 27.45
C ASN A 526 7.39 2.75 28.79
N ALA A 527 7.00 2.04 29.86
CA ALA A 527 7.65 2.13 31.15
C ALA A 527 9.02 1.41 31.21
N GLY A 528 9.42 0.74 30.13
CA GLY A 528 10.71 0.04 30.06
C GLY A 528 10.71 -1.36 30.68
N GLU A 529 9.55 -2.04 30.72
CA GLU A 529 9.47 -3.44 31.17
C GLU A 529 10.43 -4.32 30.38
N THR A 530 11.23 -5.13 31.11
CA THR A 530 12.21 -6.03 30.52
C THR A 530 11.55 -7.24 29.86
N LEU A 531 12.15 -7.76 28.78
CA LEU A 531 11.63 -8.92 28.05
C LEU A 531 12.20 -10.26 28.52
N TYR A 532 13.03 -10.26 29.56
CA TYR A 532 13.63 -11.46 30.17
C TYR A 532 13.06 -11.66 31.57
N LEU A 533 13.10 -12.91 32.01
CA LEU A 533 12.66 -13.32 33.37
C LEU A 533 13.67 -12.88 34.42
N SER A 534 13.20 -12.59 35.62
CA SER A 534 14.10 -12.46 36.78
C SER A 534 14.69 -13.82 37.16
N LYS A 535 15.81 -13.84 37.91
CA LYS A 535 16.44 -15.10 38.37
C LYS A 535 15.49 -15.98 39.18
N GLU A 536 14.64 -15.39 39.99
CA GLU A 536 13.63 -16.10 40.76
C GLU A 536 12.62 -16.80 39.84
N VAL A 537 12.07 -16.07 38.88
CA VAL A 537 11.11 -16.63 37.92
C VAL A 537 11.76 -17.64 36.97
N GLU A 538 13.06 -17.48 36.65
CA GLU A 538 13.82 -18.48 35.88
C GLU A 538 13.93 -19.82 36.62
N LEU A 539 14.14 -19.80 37.96
CA LEU A 539 14.16 -21.01 38.76
C LEU A 539 12.80 -21.69 38.81
N MET A 540 11.72 -20.91 38.94
CA MET A 540 10.35 -21.46 38.87
C MET A 540 10.08 -22.06 37.47
N ALA A 541 10.48 -21.38 36.41
CA ALA A 541 10.35 -21.87 35.05
C ALA A 541 11.09 -23.18 34.82
N GLN A 542 12.29 -23.34 35.38
CA GLN A 542 13.05 -24.61 35.35
C GLN A 542 12.30 -25.74 36.05
N GLY A 543 11.67 -25.47 37.21
CA GLY A 543 10.81 -26.41 37.90
C GLY A 543 9.64 -26.87 37.06
N GLU A 544 8.93 -25.93 36.44
CA GLU A 544 7.80 -26.22 35.52
C GLU A 544 8.26 -27.00 34.28
N GLN A 545 9.39 -26.63 33.68
CA GLN A 545 9.97 -27.35 32.53
C GLN A 545 10.35 -28.80 32.92
N ALA A 546 10.90 -29.02 34.12
CA ALA A 546 11.22 -30.36 34.61
C ALA A 546 9.97 -31.21 34.82
N SER A 547 8.89 -30.63 35.38
CA SER A 547 7.62 -31.34 35.62
C SER A 547 6.88 -31.71 34.33
N HIS A 548 7.16 -30.99 33.20
CA HIS A 548 6.56 -31.22 31.88
C HIS A 548 7.52 -31.96 30.91
N SER A 549 8.67 -32.41 31.41
CA SER A 549 9.60 -33.20 30.61
C SER A 549 9.20 -34.67 30.60
N GLU A 550 9.28 -35.29 29.42
CA GLU A 550 9.06 -36.73 29.26
C GLU A 550 10.09 -37.48 30.09
N VAL A 551 9.64 -38.32 31.00
CA VAL A 551 10.52 -39.19 31.78
C VAL A 551 10.98 -40.32 30.85
N ASP A 552 12.28 -40.39 30.63
CA ASP A 552 12.85 -41.53 29.90
C ASP A 552 12.75 -42.78 30.75
N GLU A 553 11.85 -43.71 30.37
CA GLU A 553 11.66 -44.98 31.09
C GLU A 553 13.00 -45.72 31.28
N ARG A 554 13.95 -45.51 30.40
CA ARG A 554 15.30 -46.07 30.51
C ARG A 554 16.06 -45.54 31.72
N ALA A 555 15.78 -44.30 32.18
CA ALA A 555 16.42 -43.73 33.35
C ALA A 555 16.10 -44.56 34.61
N GLY A 556 14.86 -44.98 34.80
CA GLY A 556 14.44 -45.85 35.89
C GLY A 556 15.14 -47.22 35.86
N ILE A 557 15.24 -47.83 34.64
CA ILE A 557 15.94 -49.11 34.44
C ILE A 557 17.44 -48.95 34.75
N ILE A 558 18.05 -47.87 34.26
CA ILE A 558 19.47 -47.57 34.54
C ILE A 558 19.67 -47.31 36.03
N GLU A 559 18.81 -46.57 36.70
CA GLU A 559 18.89 -46.28 38.12
C GLU A 559 18.81 -47.58 38.97
N GLN A 560 17.88 -48.45 38.63
CA GLN A 560 17.79 -49.78 39.29
C GLN A 560 19.09 -50.57 39.09
N TYR A 561 19.63 -50.60 37.84
CA TYR A 561 20.90 -51.25 37.54
C TYR A 561 22.07 -50.63 38.31
N LEU A 562 22.16 -49.33 38.46
CA LEU A 562 23.22 -48.61 39.18
C LEU A 562 23.15 -48.84 40.69
N ASN A 563 21.97 -49.01 41.24
CA ASN A 563 21.73 -49.27 42.64
C ASN A 563 21.96 -50.76 43.04
N THR A 564 22.00 -51.66 42.06
CA THR A 564 22.26 -53.05 42.26
C THR A 564 23.68 -53.24 42.75
N LYS A 565 23.86 -53.85 43.94
CA LYS A 565 25.17 -54.19 44.55
C LYS A 565 25.82 -55.34 43.79
N LEU A 566 27.11 -55.24 43.58
CA LEU A 566 27.90 -56.18 42.80
C LEU A 566 28.62 -57.19 43.69
N PRO A 567 28.91 -58.45 43.25
CA PRO A 567 29.79 -59.39 43.95
C PRO A 567 31.25 -58.92 43.88
N LEU A 568 32.09 -59.34 44.79
CA LEU A 568 33.49 -58.95 44.86
C LEU A 568 34.32 -59.31 43.61
N ASN A 569 33.94 -60.35 42.91
CA ASN A 569 34.63 -60.87 41.71
C ASN A 569 34.03 -60.30 40.37
N TRP A 570 33.23 -59.19 40.42
CA TRP A 570 32.54 -58.63 39.27
C TRP A 570 33.42 -58.49 38.04
N ASP A 571 34.62 -57.97 38.18
CA ASP A 571 35.54 -57.71 37.08
C ASP A 571 36.11 -59.00 36.43
N ALA A 572 35.97 -60.15 37.08
CA ALA A 572 36.39 -61.45 36.58
C ALA A 572 35.26 -62.18 35.83
N LEU A 573 34.01 -61.77 35.99
CA LEU A 573 32.86 -62.42 35.38
C LEU A 573 32.74 -62.06 33.87
N SER A 574 32.38 -63.08 33.09
CA SER A 574 31.99 -62.88 31.70
C SER A 574 30.66 -62.08 31.57
N ILE A 575 30.35 -61.52 30.41
CA ILE A 575 29.09 -60.79 30.14
C ILE A 575 27.85 -61.66 30.45
N TYR A 576 27.93 -62.95 30.13
CA TYR A 576 26.82 -63.88 30.37
C TYR A 576 26.59 -64.09 31.88
N GLU A 577 27.67 -64.29 32.67
CA GLU A 577 27.60 -64.45 34.14
C GLU A 577 27.12 -63.19 34.82
N ARG A 578 27.49 -61.98 34.32
CA ARG A 578 27.01 -60.73 34.83
C ARG A 578 25.50 -60.53 34.54
N ARG A 579 25.04 -60.89 33.36
CA ARG A 579 23.59 -60.87 33.01
C ARG A 579 22.83 -61.89 33.86
N ALA A 580 23.33 -63.10 34.01
CA ALA A 580 22.71 -64.11 34.88
C ALA A 580 22.58 -63.61 36.35
N PHE A 581 23.62 -63.01 36.91
CA PHE A 581 23.60 -62.40 38.24
C PHE A 581 22.56 -61.27 38.33
N LEU A 582 22.46 -60.37 37.33
CA LEU A 582 21.53 -59.28 37.35
C LEU A 582 20.07 -59.72 37.14
N SER A 583 19.83 -60.87 36.53
CA SER A 583 18.51 -61.43 36.28
C SER A 583 17.99 -62.32 37.39
N ASP A 584 18.84 -62.69 38.34
CA ASP A 584 18.50 -63.58 39.46
C ASP A 584 18.02 -62.74 40.67
N PRO A 585 16.73 -62.81 41.04
CA PRO A 585 16.19 -62.09 42.20
C PRO A 585 16.83 -62.39 43.52
N ASP A 586 17.44 -63.58 43.66
CA ASP A 586 18.07 -64.04 44.89
C ASP A 586 19.55 -63.70 44.97
N SER A 587 20.11 -63.10 43.90
CA SER A 587 21.52 -62.71 43.87
C SER A 587 21.80 -61.52 44.79
N ASN A 588 22.75 -61.69 45.72
CA ASN A 588 23.15 -60.68 46.70
C ASN A 588 24.59 -60.23 46.47
N GLY A 589 24.77 -58.95 46.02
CA GLY A 589 26.07 -58.29 45.96
C GLY A 589 26.39 -57.52 47.24
N THR A 590 27.69 -57.26 47.49
CA THR A 590 28.16 -56.49 48.62
C THR A 590 28.82 -55.18 48.29
N VAL A 591 29.22 -54.97 47.00
CA VAL A 591 29.97 -53.80 46.55
C VAL A 591 29.05 -52.84 45.88
N GLN A 592 29.05 -51.59 46.32
CA GLN A 592 28.31 -50.51 45.64
C GLN A 592 29.07 -50.10 44.38
N ARG A 593 28.32 -49.93 43.28
CA ARG A 593 28.86 -49.44 42.01
C ARG A 593 29.27 -47.97 42.18
N THR A 594 30.50 -47.63 41.74
CA THR A 594 31.03 -46.26 41.80
C THR A 594 31.35 -45.69 40.45
N HIS A 595 31.41 -46.54 39.42
CA HIS A 595 31.72 -46.17 38.04
C HIS A 595 30.86 -46.99 37.09
N VAL A 596 30.50 -46.40 35.96
CA VAL A 596 29.77 -47.08 34.89
C VAL A 596 30.15 -46.51 33.54
N CYS A 597 30.18 -47.34 32.50
CA CYS A 597 30.35 -46.88 31.12
C CYS A 597 29.13 -47.25 30.27
N ILE A 598 28.94 -46.56 29.12
CA ILE A 598 27.79 -46.78 28.26
C ILE A 598 27.77 -48.20 27.67
N ALA A 599 28.93 -48.76 27.32
CA ALA A 599 29.03 -50.14 26.82
C ALA A 599 28.56 -51.14 27.85
N GLU A 600 28.83 -50.92 29.17
CA GLU A 600 28.36 -51.73 30.26
C GLU A 600 26.83 -51.67 30.39
N LEU A 601 26.24 -50.45 30.36
CA LEU A 601 24.79 -50.27 30.36
C LEU A 601 24.13 -50.95 29.18
N TRP A 602 24.69 -50.77 27.96
CA TRP A 602 24.17 -51.41 26.78
C TRP A 602 24.14 -52.92 26.85
N CYS A 603 25.25 -53.51 27.26
CA CYS A 603 25.42 -54.96 27.27
C CYS A 603 24.79 -55.62 28.48
N GLU A 604 24.89 -55.05 29.66
CA GLU A 604 24.48 -55.69 30.91
C GLU A 604 23.08 -55.26 31.34
N CYS A 605 22.78 -53.96 31.38
CA CYS A 605 21.50 -53.45 31.80
C CYS A 605 20.40 -53.72 30.77
N PHE A 606 20.68 -53.41 29.47
CA PHE A 606 19.71 -53.61 28.38
C PHE A 606 19.84 -54.96 27.67
N GLY A 607 20.80 -55.81 28.04
CA GLY A 607 20.97 -57.16 27.49
C GLY A 607 21.29 -57.23 25.98
N ARG A 608 21.76 -56.13 25.37
CA ARG A 608 22.03 -56.01 23.95
C ARG A 608 23.44 -56.40 23.57
N ASP A 609 23.68 -56.67 22.29
CA ASP A 609 25.01 -57.02 21.79
C ASP A 609 25.86 -55.76 21.56
N LYS A 610 27.15 -55.80 21.85
CA LYS A 610 28.06 -54.66 21.65
C LYS A 610 28.16 -54.24 20.20
N THR A 611 27.99 -55.19 19.26
CA THR A 611 28.00 -54.94 17.82
C THR A 611 26.82 -54.06 17.34
N ASP A 612 25.70 -54.07 18.05
CA ASP A 612 24.50 -53.32 17.73
C ASP A 612 24.49 -51.89 18.28
N MET A 613 25.57 -51.48 18.95
CA MET A 613 25.71 -50.18 19.55
C MET A 613 26.16 -49.16 18.51
N ASP A 614 25.29 -48.22 18.19
CA ASP A 614 25.55 -47.07 17.28
C ASP A 614 25.66 -45.75 18.03
N ARG A 615 26.00 -44.67 17.29
CA ARG A 615 26.13 -43.33 17.88
C ARG A 615 24.82 -42.79 18.42
N TYR A 616 23.70 -43.11 17.81
CA TYR A 616 22.39 -42.61 18.21
C TYR A 616 21.98 -43.25 19.56
N LYS A 617 22.04 -44.58 19.61
CA LYS A 617 21.74 -45.34 20.85
C LYS A 617 22.68 -44.96 22.03
N THR A 618 23.96 -44.76 21.72
CA THR A 618 24.95 -44.28 22.70
C THR A 618 24.56 -42.90 23.24
N ARG A 619 24.06 -42.01 22.42
CA ARG A 619 23.61 -40.68 22.84
C ARG A 619 22.39 -40.75 23.76
N GLU A 620 21.40 -41.56 23.41
CA GLU A 620 20.19 -41.75 24.22
C GLU A 620 20.49 -42.27 25.64
N ILE A 621 21.34 -43.29 25.74
CA ILE A 621 21.76 -43.82 27.06
C ILE A 621 22.56 -42.78 27.85
N ASN A 622 23.41 -41.98 27.18
CA ASN A 622 24.12 -40.89 27.84
C ASN A 622 23.16 -39.84 28.39
N GLU A 623 22.10 -39.49 27.63
CA GLU A 623 21.09 -38.55 28.06
C GLU A 623 20.30 -39.07 29.26
N ALA A 624 19.86 -40.34 29.22
CA ALA A 624 19.18 -40.99 30.35
C ALA A 624 20.07 -41.08 31.59
N LEU A 625 21.34 -41.42 31.45
CA LEU A 625 22.28 -41.51 32.59
C LEU A 625 22.57 -40.13 33.22
N ARG A 626 22.63 -39.08 32.43
CA ARG A 626 22.81 -37.70 32.92
C ARG A 626 21.64 -37.19 33.75
N SER A 627 20.44 -37.71 33.53
CA SER A 627 19.26 -37.34 34.33
C SER A 627 19.24 -37.97 35.71
N ILE A 628 20.11 -38.95 35.98
CA ILE A 628 20.14 -39.65 37.25
C ILE A 628 21.04 -38.89 38.23
N ALA A 629 20.48 -38.52 39.38
CA ALA A 629 21.20 -37.75 40.39
C ALA A 629 22.42 -38.49 40.94
N GLY A 630 23.48 -37.75 41.18
CA GLY A 630 24.71 -38.26 41.77
C GLY A 630 25.69 -38.95 40.78
N TRP A 631 25.36 -39.02 39.47
CA TRP A 631 26.25 -39.59 38.46
C TRP A 631 26.76 -38.51 37.53
N GLU A 632 28.07 -38.27 37.54
CA GLU A 632 28.72 -37.27 36.70
C GLU A 632 29.70 -37.87 35.71
N GLN A 633 29.74 -37.35 34.48
CA GLN A 633 30.67 -37.80 33.45
C GLN A 633 32.08 -37.34 33.77
N HIS A 634 33.00 -38.29 33.96
CA HIS A 634 34.39 -37.99 34.23
C HIS A 634 35.16 -37.57 32.97
N LYS A 635 36.10 -36.65 33.10
CA LYS A 635 36.89 -36.11 31.98
C LYS A 635 37.90 -37.10 31.38
N SER A 636 38.41 -38.06 32.19
CA SER A 636 39.35 -39.10 31.75
C SER A 636 38.63 -40.36 31.27
N THR A 637 39.39 -41.30 30.76
CA THR A 637 38.97 -42.67 30.43
C THR A 637 39.41 -43.66 31.48
N LYS A 638 38.68 -44.78 31.61
CA LYS A 638 38.99 -45.90 32.51
C LYS A 638 38.85 -47.21 31.78
N VAL A 639 39.61 -48.21 32.15
CA VAL A 639 39.51 -49.57 31.60
C VAL A 639 38.36 -50.29 32.29
N PHE A 640 37.39 -50.75 31.51
CA PHE A 640 36.28 -51.59 31.92
C PHE A 640 36.41 -52.97 31.30
N LYS A 641 36.57 -54.03 32.11
CA LYS A 641 36.56 -55.41 31.59
C LYS A 641 35.11 -55.87 31.44
N PRO A 642 34.69 -56.44 30.32
CA PRO A 642 35.46 -56.78 29.10
C PRO A 642 35.40 -55.72 28.00
N TYR A 643 35.01 -54.45 28.29
CA TYR A 643 34.66 -53.42 27.28
C TYR A 643 35.87 -52.61 26.82
N GLY A 644 37.03 -52.72 27.47
CA GLY A 644 38.22 -51.94 27.14
C GLY A 644 38.23 -50.55 27.75
N THR A 645 39.02 -49.65 27.21
CA THR A 645 39.11 -48.26 27.65
C THR A 645 37.88 -47.45 27.18
N GLN A 646 37.12 -46.95 28.14
CA GLN A 646 35.85 -46.24 27.93
C GLN A 646 35.85 -44.88 28.64
N LYS A 647 35.05 -43.90 28.11
CA LYS A 647 34.58 -42.78 28.89
C LYS A 647 33.58 -43.31 29.92
N TYR A 648 33.55 -42.72 31.10
CA TYR A 648 32.75 -43.26 32.18
C TYR A 648 32.06 -42.17 33.01
N TYR A 649 31.07 -42.59 33.75
CA TYR A 649 30.41 -41.82 34.77
C TYR A 649 30.84 -42.32 36.14
N GLN A 650 30.98 -41.39 37.09
CA GLN A 650 31.36 -41.64 38.45
C GLN A 650 30.26 -41.16 39.40
N TYR A 651 29.99 -41.94 40.42
CA TYR A 651 29.07 -41.53 41.46
C TYR A 651 29.76 -40.51 42.38
N SER A 652 29.17 -39.29 42.46
CA SER A 652 29.57 -38.22 43.39
C SER A 652 28.55 -38.22 44.54
N LYS A 653 28.96 -38.47 45.75
CA LYS A 653 28.09 -38.39 46.93
C LYS A 653 27.65 -36.99 47.21
#